data_b0071957bd42f7a4eb327be923b3123e
#
_entry.id   b0071957bd42f7a4eb327be923b3123e
#
_cell.length_a   1.000
_cell.length_b   1.000
_cell.length_c   1.000
_cell.angle_alpha   90.00
_cell.angle_beta   90.00
_cell.angle_gamma   90.00
#
_symmetry.space_group_name_H-M   'P 1'
#
loop_
_entity.id
_entity.type
_entity.pdbx_description
1 polymer ?
#
loop_
_entity_poly.entity_id
_entity_poly.type
_entity_poly.pdbx_seq_one_letter_code
_entity_poly.pdbx_strand_id
1 'polypeptide(L)'
;MNQHGRTRRTVLVTLFLTILVAACGGGGGSGSSDGGGSGSLTFTLDRTSIGFDFTENPAGGILPMQTVTATAQGTYSGALYVGAIVEGTAINNIIPAVISGVQGTFQISPAAGLAPGTYTGRVLLLACSDAACNNRLGNTPLAVSYTVIVRPGLKVTPGNSVDISAVSGNEGQQTFTLQLPDGATSFNVTNLSADNMFRVENLSSTSFRIVARSYPVGNYTSTFRVDAGNQFTFLTVAYHVSAPPGGEHNLQVSPANLTFTATEGSTSAPVAVNVTPATWDPTYRATVEYLVSGSRDWVKVTNTANGYQVWADATNLTAGSYSANVVVQGDYPVLAVTIPLAVTVGVGLVRPADIIRTIDANTTTAQLSGSTPINIASGPAVGWTATTDAPWLSLTRASGQTGTNLNYTLDNSAFAALQNGKDYTAQVTVTASLATMTPVTYQLHVTKKLAQVTSIAPYVQLSTKPIRLIVRGVGFDALSNLASGLTIQGAANPVYTKVNDTEVIIEAAAMAVSSYQVQATNQTGNVGTGQTLQVIAPQAYTYGAFATGGTIGSMLYDPERDAVYFANMGLNTLQRYSYTGATWSLTTTSVPAIANLGMTPGGASLVVATSATTSNLRLLDASQTTSFTEQKHFDVPGMQPGHDTIPILNDGRAWFSGSPYSFGSVNLSTGAFTQLQGNPQWLFEDSRFALGRDGERLYIHQNGCCTGAYPFYTLYLDAATSVAHENPAGFERFYWASASEDGNRVVFNSDVVYSRDFEQIGKIVFPGSAATQWIKLESEMSPDGTRTYVIAYAATEFGSTTAPIAKPRIFVIDSSTRNPTQVELPVLGYFEINDYPTCRVFPDCNHPQMSISLDGKTLFLGGDQNFVVAPIPAEGVLSPLSAPGGGSASARSSSMGISTQAWYLNLSKQ
;
A
#
# COMPACT_ATOMS: atom_id res chain seq x y z
N MET A 1 19.75 -29.78 -44.13
CA MET A 1 18.69 -29.67 -45.15
C MET A 1 17.46 -29.06 -44.51
N ASN A 2 17.14 -27.87 -44.96
CA ASN A 2 16.11 -26.98 -44.47
C ASN A 2 14.70 -27.50 -44.72
N GLN A 3 13.83 -27.40 -43.73
CA GLN A 3 12.43 -27.06 -43.99
C GLN A 3 11.94 -26.08 -42.92
N HIS A 4 11.87 -24.82 -43.31
CA HIS A 4 11.18 -23.77 -42.58
C HIS A 4 9.66 -23.98 -42.73
N GLY A 5 9.03 -24.61 -41.75
CA GLY A 5 7.58 -24.57 -41.60
C GLY A 5 7.18 -23.18 -41.06
N ARG A 6 6.62 -22.32 -41.92
CA ARG A 6 5.96 -21.08 -41.52
C ARG A 6 4.71 -21.42 -40.73
N THR A 7 4.83 -21.41 -39.41
CA THR A 7 3.67 -21.50 -38.51
C THR A 7 2.92 -20.18 -38.51
N ARG A 8 1.83 -20.10 -39.26
CA ARG A 8 0.85 -19.02 -39.15
C ARG A 8 0.09 -19.23 -37.84
N ARG A 9 0.40 -18.48 -36.80
CA ARG A 9 -0.50 -18.33 -35.64
C ARG A 9 -1.46 -17.19 -35.98
N THR A 10 -2.67 -17.56 -36.36
CA THR A 10 -3.78 -16.63 -36.51
C THR A 10 -4.31 -16.33 -35.13
N VAL A 11 -3.93 -15.22 -34.54
CA VAL A 11 -4.60 -14.66 -33.35
C VAL A 11 -5.69 -13.75 -33.86
N LEU A 12 -6.90 -14.27 -33.97
CA LEU A 12 -8.08 -13.49 -34.33
C LEU A 12 -8.55 -12.77 -33.06
N VAL A 13 -8.15 -11.52 -32.89
CA VAL A 13 -8.73 -10.63 -31.89
C VAL A 13 -9.97 -10.00 -32.53
N THR A 14 -11.12 -10.62 -32.30
CA THR A 14 -12.40 -10.09 -32.82
C THR A 14 -13.01 -9.18 -31.76
N LEU A 15 -12.97 -7.87 -31.97
CA LEU A 15 -13.70 -6.90 -31.17
C LEU A 15 -14.98 -6.48 -31.90
N PHE A 16 -16.12 -6.67 -31.26
CA PHE A 16 -17.41 -6.25 -31.78
C PHE A 16 -17.62 -4.76 -31.45
N LEU A 17 -17.60 -3.90 -32.47
CA LEU A 17 -18.07 -2.54 -32.31
C LEU A 17 -18.96 -2.18 -33.51
N THR A 18 -20.25 -2.00 -33.23
CA THR A 18 -21.24 -1.58 -34.24
C THR A 18 -21.23 -0.06 -34.31
N ILE A 19 -20.80 0.53 -35.43
CA ILE A 19 -20.84 1.97 -35.63
C ILE A 19 -21.79 2.31 -36.77
N LEU A 20 -22.80 3.10 -36.45
CA LEU A 20 -23.57 3.81 -37.46
C LEU A 20 -22.76 5.05 -37.89
N VAL A 21 -22.21 5.06 -39.07
CA VAL A 21 -21.61 6.27 -39.66
C VAL A 21 -22.74 7.09 -40.26
N ALA A 22 -23.23 8.09 -39.50
CA ALA A 22 -24.14 9.11 -40.08
C ALA A 22 -23.30 10.15 -40.80
N ALA A 23 -23.35 10.12 -42.15
CA ALA A 23 -22.81 11.18 -42.95
C ALA A 23 -23.78 12.37 -42.94
N CYS A 24 -23.36 13.52 -42.44
CA CYS A 24 -24.04 14.79 -42.56
C CYS A 24 -23.75 15.39 -43.93
N GLY A 25 -24.70 15.38 -44.86
CA GLY A 25 -24.65 16.08 -46.11
C GLY A 25 -26.08 16.34 -46.60
N GLY A 26 -26.50 17.62 -46.48
CA GLY A 26 -27.81 18.05 -46.87
C GLY A 26 -28.07 18.14 -48.39
N GLY A 27 -29.32 17.98 -48.82
CA GLY A 27 -29.81 18.33 -50.11
C GLY A 27 -30.83 17.35 -50.66
N GLY A 28 -32.08 17.77 -50.75
CA GLY A 28 -33.28 17.03 -51.05
C GLY A 28 -33.39 16.47 -52.47
N GLY A 29 -34.31 15.53 -52.61
CA GLY A 29 -34.74 15.04 -53.94
C GLY A 29 -35.36 13.65 -53.85
N SER A 30 -36.62 13.56 -53.90
CA SER A 30 -37.45 12.36 -54.03
C SER A 30 -37.12 11.51 -55.28
N GLY A 31 -37.13 10.19 -55.11
CA GLY A 31 -37.13 9.27 -56.25
C GLY A 31 -36.83 7.83 -55.83
N SER A 32 -37.83 7.02 -55.86
CA SER A 32 -37.83 5.57 -55.76
C SER A 32 -36.93 4.88 -56.76
N SER A 33 -36.15 3.88 -56.36
CA SER A 33 -36.14 2.54 -56.94
C SER A 33 -34.82 1.82 -56.65
N ASP A 34 -34.95 0.55 -56.43
CA ASP A 34 -34.01 -0.55 -56.28
C ASP A 34 -32.65 -0.40 -56.98
N GLY A 35 -31.62 -0.76 -56.33
CA GLY A 35 -30.30 -0.97 -56.89
C GLY A 35 -29.21 -1.03 -55.85
N GLY A 36 -28.74 -2.25 -55.46
CA GLY A 36 -27.59 -2.45 -54.58
C GLY A 36 -26.34 -1.78 -55.15
N GLY A 37 -26.03 -0.61 -54.65
CA GLY A 37 -24.77 0.07 -54.93
C GLY A 37 -23.76 -0.19 -53.84
N SER A 38 -22.79 -1.05 -54.06
CA SER A 38 -21.61 -1.17 -53.23
C SER A 38 -20.82 0.14 -53.31
N GLY A 39 -21.03 1.01 -52.34
CA GLY A 39 -20.15 2.17 -52.16
C GLY A 39 -18.73 1.67 -51.94
N SER A 40 -17.79 2.14 -52.78
CA SER A 40 -16.38 1.77 -52.62
C SER A 40 -15.81 2.45 -51.39
N LEU A 41 -15.68 1.68 -50.32
CA LEU A 41 -14.96 2.11 -49.13
C LEU A 41 -13.45 1.87 -49.34
N THR A 42 -12.64 2.86 -49.09
CA THR A 42 -11.18 2.72 -49.08
C THR A 42 -10.59 3.13 -47.76
N PHE A 43 -9.51 2.48 -47.36
CA PHE A 43 -8.82 2.74 -46.11
C PHE A 43 -7.37 3.14 -46.39
N THR A 44 -6.88 4.12 -45.65
CA THR A 44 -5.49 4.58 -45.68
C THR A 44 -4.89 4.52 -44.27
N LEU A 45 -3.60 4.24 -44.17
CA LEU A 45 -2.87 4.25 -42.92
C LEU A 45 -2.02 5.52 -42.80
N ASP A 46 -1.88 6.02 -41.59
CA ASP A 46 -0.94 7.10 -41.24
C ASP A 46 0.53 6.68 -41.45
N ARG A 47 0.78 5.38 -41.27
CA ARG A 47 2.09 4.75 -41.45
C ARG A 47 1.98 3.29 -41.88
N THR A 48 2.91 2.82 -42.66
CA THR A 48 2.98 1.43 -43.18
C THR A 48 4.09 0.61 -42.53
N SER A 49 4.82 1.21 -41.59
CA SER A 49 5.85 0.54 -40.82
C SER A 49 5.94 1.09 -39.40
N ILE A 50 6.28 0.22 -38.45
CA ILE A 50 6.53 0.54 -37.07
C ILE A 50 7.81 -0.16 -36.59
N GLY A 51 8.52 0.47 -35.64
CA GLY A 51 9.74 -0.07 -35.06
C GLY A 51 9.68 -0.05 -33.54
N PHE A 52 10.19 -1.10 -32.93
CA PHE A 52 10.38 -1.21 -31.48
C PHE A 52 11.84 -1.54 -31.22
N ASP A 53 12.43 -0.87 -30.27
CA ASP A 53 13.79 -1.11 -29.83
C ASP A 53 13.82 -1.06 -28.31
N PHE A 54 14.10 -2.17 -27.69
CA PHE A 54 14.10 -2.29 -26.23
C PHE A 54 15.00 -3.44 -25.78
N THR A 55 15.38 -3.42 -24.51
CA THR A 55 16.17 -4.50 -23.92
C THR A 55 15.26 -5.63 -23.43
N GLU A 56 15.75 -6.87 -23.44
CA GLU A 56 15.02 -7.99 -22.83
C GLU A 56 14.75 -7.68 -21.35
N ASN A 57 13.54 -8.01 -20.87
CA ASN A 57 13.08 -7.71 -19.52
C ASN A 57 13.26 -6.22 -19.15
N PRO A 58 12.57 -5.30 -19.83
CA PRO A 58 12.70 -3.88 -19.57
C PRO A 58 12.32 -3.56 -18.11
N ALA A 59 12.96 -2.56 -17.53
CA ALA A 59 12.67 -2.10 -16.18
C ALA A 59 11.17 -1.77 -16.04
N GLY A 60 10.51 -2.36 -15.02
CA GLY A 60 9.08 -2.21 -14.79
C GLY A 60 8.18 -3.08 -15.68
N GLY A 61 8.72 -3.97 -16.50
CA GLY A 61 7.93 -4.87 -17.35
C GLY A 61 7.16 -4.19 -18.50
N ILE A 62 7.34 -2.88 -18.67
CA ILE A 62 6.59 -2.08 -19.65
C ILE A 62 7.21 -2.24 -21.04
N LEU A 63 6.46 -2.83 -21.96
CA LEU A 63 6.85 -2.93 -23.36
C LEU A 63 6.44 -1.66 -24.13
N PRO A 64 7.25 -1.21 -25.09
CA PRO A 64 6.91 -0.04 -25.89
C PRO A 64 5.67 -0.30 -26.74
N MET A 65 4.82 0.72 -26.89
CA MET A 65 3.65 0.69 -27.74
C MET A 65 3.78 1.69 -28.90
N GLN A 66 3.22 1.32 -30.06
CA GLN A 66 3.10 2.18 -31.22
C GLN A 66 1.65 2.24 -31.66
N THR A 67 1.20 3.42 -32.04
CA THR A 67 -0.16 3.64 -32.54
C THR A 67 -0.14 3.75 -34.04
N VAL A 68 -1.07 3.07 -34.70
CA VAL A 68 -1.32 3.16 -36.15
C VAL A 68 -2.76 3.59 -36.36
N THR A 69 -2.97 4.61 -37.16
CA THR A 69 -4.30 5.14 -37.46
C THR A 69 -4.72 4.76 -38.89
N ALA A 70 -5.86 4.09 -38.96
CA ALA A 70 -6.53 3.82 -40.24
C ALA A 70 -7.65 4.84 -40.45
N THR A 71 -7.69 5.46 -41.61
CA THR A 71 -8.74 6.42 -42.00
C THR A 71 -9.56 5.84 -43.14
N ALA A 72 -10.86 5.80 -42.96
CA ALA A 72 -11.82 5.36 -43.97
C ALA A 72 -12.25 6.52 -44.89
N GLN A 73 -12.36 6.26 -46.17
CA GLN A 73 -12.90 7.19 -47.16
C GLN A 73 -13.95 6.47 -47.99
N GLY A 74 -15.06 7.14 -48.23
CA GLY A 74 -16.21 6.57 -48.93
C GLY A 74 -17.45 6.46 -48.04
N THR A 75 -18.50 5.90 -48.57
CA THR A 75 -19.78 5.71 -47.83
C THR A 75 -20.05 4.22 -47.65
N TYR A 76 -20.41 3.83 -46.47
CA TYR A 76 -20.82 2.47 -46.14
C TYR A 76 -22.01 2.51 -45.18
N SER A 77 -23.07 1.77 -45.56
CA SER A 77 -24.26 1.64 -44.73
C SER A 77 -24.37 0.22 -44.17
N GLY A 78 -23.72 -0.06 -43.07
CA GLY A 78 -23.71 -1.36 -42.45
C GLY A 78 -22.82 -1.40 -41.21
N ALA A 79 -22.84 -2.52 -40.51
CA ALA A 79 -21.93 -2.72 -39.38
C ALA A 79 -20.50 -2.91 -39.91
N LEU A 80 -19.55 -2.20 -39.34
CA LEU A 80 -18.13 -2.29 -39.63
C LEU A 80 -17.42 -3.07 -38.54
N TYR A 81 -16.81 -4.17 -38.87
CA TYR A 81 -15.97 -4.96 -38.00
C TYR A 81 -14.51 -4.75 -38.36
N VAL A 82 -13.68 -4.52 -37.37
CA VAL A 82 -12.25 -4.33 -37.57
C VAL A 82 -11.48 -5.43 -36.87
N GLY A 83 -10.42 -5.91 -37.49
CA GLY A 83 -9.59 -6.96 -36.95
C GLY A 83 -8.14 -6.79 -37.38
N ALA A 84 -7.27 -7.62 -36.82
CA ALA A 84 -5.88 -7.68 -37.19
C ALA A 84 -5.38 -9.13 -37.25
N ILE A 85 -4.51 -9.40 -38.24
CA ILE A 85 -3.77 -10.67 -38.34
C ILE A 85 -2.29 -10.37 -38.20
N VAL A 86 -1.59 -11.04 -37.33
CA VAL A 86 -0.15 -10.91 -37.17
C VAL A 86 0.56 -11.99 -37.99
N GLU A 87 1.44 -11.57 -38.89
CA GLU A 87 2.39 -12.45 -39.54
C GLU A 87 3.78 -12.28 -38.92
N GLY A 88 4.17 -13.28 -38.14
CA GLY A 88 5.39 -13.28 -37.33
C GLY A 88 5.09 -13.65 -35.87
N THR A 89 6.13 -13.68 -35.03
CA THR A 89 6.03 -14.13 -33.63
C THR A 89 6.28 -13.04 -32.62
N ALA A 90 6.68 -11.85 -33.08
CA ALA A 90 7.15 -10.80 -32.17
C ALA A 90 6.09 -9.78 -31.75
N ILE A 91 4.90 -9.87 -32.27
CA ILE A 91 3.74 -9.08 -31.83
C ILE A 91 2.66 -10.05 -31.35
N ASN A 92 2.18 -9.86 -30.15
CA ASN A 92 1.08 -10.67 -29.59
C ASN A 92 -0.05 -9.83 -29.01
N ASN A 93 0.12 -8.54 -28.92
CA ASN A 93 -0.89 -7.65 -28.35
C ASN A 93 -1.18 -6.50 -29.34
N ILE A 94 -2.41 -6.46 -29.81
CA ILE A 94 -2.95 -5.38 -30.63
C ILE A 94 -4.25 -4.95 -29.95
N ILE A 95 -4.22 -3.75 -29.40
CA ILE A 95 -5.38 -3.15 -28.76
C ILE A 95 -6.03 -2.23 -29.79
N PRO A 96 -7.24 -2.51 -30.23
CA PRO A 96 -7.99 -1.57 -31.05
C PRO A 96 -8.40 -0.43 -30.13
N ALA A 97 -7.80 0.72 -30.29
CA ALA A 97 -8.20 1.92 -29.59
C ALA A 97 -9.26 2.65 -30.41
N VAL A 98 -10.10 3.34 -29.74
CA VAL A 98 -11.22 4.20 -30.12
C VAL A 98 -11.35 4.48 -31.64
N ILE A 99 -12.52 4.17 -32.18
CA ILE A 99 -12.96 4.69 -33.49
C ILE A 99 -13.64 6.04 -33.24
N SER A 100 -13.08 7.10 -33.80
CA SER A 100 -13.66 8.43 -33.77
C SER A 100 -14.00 8.88 -35.19
N GLY A 101 -15.27 8.97 -35.53
CA GLY A 101 -15.72 9.32 -36.88
C GLY A 101 -15.24 8.31 -37.92
N VAL A 102 -14.41 8.78 -38.86
CA VAL A 102 -13.85 7.96 -39.95
C VAL A 102 -12.47 7.37 -39.65
N GLN A 103 -11.96 7.55 -38.45
CA GLN A 103 -10.65 7.08 -38.03
C GLN A 103 -10.72 5.98 -37.01
N GLY A 104 -9.92 4.95 -37.17
CA GLY A 104 -9.71 3.89 -36.19
C GLY A 104 -8.23 3.79 -35.82
N THR A 105 -7.90 3.79 -34.54
CA THR A 105 -6.53 3.63 -34.07
C THR A 105 -6.29 2.23 -33.55
N PHE A 106 -5.11 1.72 -33.78
CA PHE A 106 -4.64 0.43 -33.27
C PHE A 106 -3.35 0.65 -32.47
N GLN A 107 -3.33 0.20 -31.25
CA GLN A 107 -2.10 0.19 -30.46
C GLN A 107 -1.47 -1.19 -30.56
N ILE A 108 -0.21 -1.23 -30.92
CA ILE A 108 0.53 -2.45 -31.21
C ILE A 108 1.73 -2.49 -30.26
N SER A 109 1.93 -3.60 -29.57
CA SER A 109 3.09 -3.82 -28.72
C SER A 109 3.75 -5.17 -29.00
N PRO A 110 5.07 -5.28 -28.75
CA PRO A 110 5.78 -6.53 -28.88
C PRO A 110 5.26 -7.61 -27.92
N ALA A 111 5.58 -8.86 -28.22
CA ALA A 111 5.37 -9.97 -27.31
C ALA A 111 6.34 -9.87 -26.12
N ALA A 112 5.86 -10.21 -24.92
CA ALA A 112 6.72 -10.34 -23.76
C ALA A 112 7.64 -11.57 -23.89
N GLY A 113 8.83 -11.48 -23.28
CA GLY A 113 9.77 -12.60 -23.20
C GLY A 113 10.47 -12.97 -24.53
N LEU A 114 10.54 -12.04 -25.48
CA LEU A 114 11.34 -12.24 -26.68
C LEU A 114 12.84 -12.30 -26.31
N ALA A 115 13.54 -13.30 -26.88
CA ALA A 115 15.00 -13.37 -26.76
C ALA A 115 15.67 -12.21 -27.51
N PRO A 116 16.91 -11.83 -27.16
CA PRO A 116 17.66 -10.84 -27.91
C PRO A 116 17.75 -11.20 -29.40
N GLY A 117 17.50 -10.22 -30.24
CA GLY A 117 17.50 -10.43 -31.68
C GLY A 117 16.65 -9.41 -32.43
N THR A 118 16.65 -9.51 -33.74
CA THR A 118 15.80 -8.68 -34.61
C THR A 118 14.71 -9.54 -35.22
N TYR A 119 13.48 -9.14 -34.99
CA TYR A 119 12.30 -9.82 -35.49
C TYR A 119 11.56 -8.90 -36.46
N THR A 120 11.15 -9.46 -37.57
CA THR A 120 10.39 -8.71 -38.57
C THR A 120 9.12 -9.47 -38.95
N GLY A 121 8.12 -8.73 -39.35
CA GLY A 121 6.86 -9.33 -39.76
C GLY A 121 5.88 -8.23 -40.22
N ARG A 122 4.62 -8.59 -40.25
CA ARG A 122 3.56 -7.65 -40.67
C ARG A 122 2.32 -7.84 -39.80
N VAL A 123 1.65 -6.73 -39.58
CA VAL A 123 0.29 -6.71 -39.03
C VAL A 123 -0.63 -6.35 -40.19
N LEU A 124 -1.58 -7.19 -40.48
CA LEU A 124 -2.60 -7.00 -41.49
C LEU A 124 -3.87 -6.50 -40.82
N LEU A 125 -4.21 -5.24 -41.06
CA LEU A 125 -5.43 -4.64 -40.52
C LEU A 125 -6.58 -4.90 -41.48
N LEU A 126 -7.70 -5.36 -40.90
CA LEU A 126 -8.87 -5.79 -41.65
C LEU A 126 -10.05 -4.89 -41.32
N ALA A 127 -10.87 -4.65 -42.30
CA ALA A 127 -12.21 -4.11 -42.15
C ALA A 127 -13.20 -5.03 -42.85
N CYS A 128 -14.26 -5.41 -42.20
CA CYS A 128 -15.16 -6.45 -42.65
C CYS A 128 -16.63 -6.06 -42.42
N SER A 129 -17.53 -6.64 -43.22
CA SER A 129 -18.96 -6.48 -43.08
C SER A 129 -19.61 -7.53 -42.16
N ASP A 130 -18.84 -8.52 -41.73
CA ASP A 130 -19.30 -9.57 -40.82
C ASP A 130 -18.28 -9.81 -39.72
N ALA A 131 -18.77 -10.27 -38.56
CA ALA A 131 -17.96 -10.48 -37.36
C ALA A 131 -16.88 -11.55 -37.53
N ALA A 132 -17.09 -12.55 -38.39
CA ALA A 132 -16.09 -13.57 -38.68
C ALA A 132 -15.05 -13.13 -39.71
N CYS A 133 -15.23 -11.92 -40.24
CA CYS A 133 -14.35 -11.31 -41.25
C CYS A 133 -14.19 -12.14 -42.54
N ASN A 134 -15.25 -12.82 -42.93
CA ASN A 134 -15.32 -13.57 -44.16
C ASN A 134 -15.47 -12.62 -45.38
N ASN A 135 -16.16 -11.50 -45.19
CA ASN A 135 -16.39 -10.50 -46.22
C ASN A 135 -15.64 -9.21 -45.89
N ARG A 136 -14.52 -9.03 -46.56
CA ARG A 136 -13.65 -7.87 -46.37
C ARG A 136 -14.18 -6.65 -47.13
N LEU A 137 -14.02 -5.49 -46.53
CA LEU A 137 -14.42 -4.21 -47.09
C LEU A 137 -13.22 -3.43 -47.63
N GLY A 138 -13.46 -2.81 -48.76
CA GLY A 138 -12.51 -1.90 -49.36
C GLY A 138 -11.21 -2.57 -49.81
N ASN A 139 -10.12 -1.87 -49.61
CA ASN A 139 -8.77 -2.32 -49.93
C ASN A 139 -8.06 -3.07 -48.80
N THR A 140 -8.81 -3.60 -47.84
CA THR A 140 -8.21 -4.41 -46.75
C THR A 140 -7.91 -5.82 -47.20
N PRO A 141 -6.84 -6.45 -46.70
CA PRO A 141 -6.03 -6.07 -45.54
C PRO A 141 -5.01 -4.97 -45.83
N LEU A 142 -4.85 -4.02 -44.93
CA LEU A 142 -3.79 -3.05 -44.95
C LEU A 142 -2.58 -3.56 -44.18
N ALA A 143 -1.42 -3.60 -44.82
CA ALA A 143 -0.23 -4.15 -44.19
C ALA A 143 0.60 -3.07 -43.50
N VAL A 144 0.92 -3.30 -42.24
CA VAL A 144 1.90 -2.53 -41.45
C VAL A 144 3.08 -3.44 -41.16
N SER A 145 4.22 -3.15 -41.76
CA SER A 145 5.46 -3.89 -41.49
C SER A 145 5.98 -3.52 -40.11
N TYR A 146 6.50 -4.47 -39.39
CA TYR A 146 7.16 -4.18 -38.11
C TYR A 146 8.58 -4.72 -38.05
N THR A 147 9.41 -4.01 -37.27
CA THR A 147 10.72 -4.47 -36.85
C THR A 147 10.79 -4.35 -35.32
N VAL A 148 11.07 -5.44 -34.62
CA VAL A 148 11.29 -5.48 -33.18
C VAL A 148 12.75 -5.85 -32.94
N ILE A 149 13.49 -4.96 -32.33
CA ILE A 149 14.88 -5.18 -31.91
C ILE A 149 14.87 -5.38 -30.40
N VAL A 150 15.20 -6.57 -29.97
CA VAL A 150 15.37 -6.89 -28.56
C VAL A 150 16.86 -6.95 -28.28
N ARG A 151 17.34 -6.05 -27.44
CA ARG A 151 18.75 -5.98 -27.07
C ARG A 151 19.01 -6.86 -25.87
N PRO A 152 20.21 -7.43 -25.72
CA PRO A 152 20.56 -8.17 -24.51
C PRO A 152 20.38 -7.32 -23.26
N GLY A 153 19.74 -7.89 -22.26
CA GLY A 153 19.59 -7.29 -20.94
C GLY A 153 20.72 -7.70 -19.98
N LEU A 154 20.75 -7.09 -18.81
CA LEU A 154 21.67 -7.47 -17.75
C LEU A 154 21.32 -8.88 -17.25
N LYS A 155 22.30 -9.81 -17.35
CA LYS A 155 22.14 -11.16 -16.83
C LYS A 155 23.34 -11.56 -16.00
N VAL A 156 23.09 -12.18 -14.87
CA VAL A 156 24.10 -12.69 -13.95
C VAL A 156 24.14 -14.21 -14.05
N THR A 157 25.33 -14.76 -14.17
CA THR A 157 25.58 -16.21 -14.18
C THR A 157 26.50 -16.54 -13.01
N PRO A 158 26.21 -17.56 -12.19
CA PRO A 158 25.30 -18.69 -12.42
C PRO A 158 23.79 -18.39 -12.18
N GLY A 159 23.43 -17.26 -11.57
CA GLY A 159 22.03 -16.85 -11.33
C GLY A 159 21.92 -15.74 -10.30
N ASN A 160 20.71 -15.33 -10.01
CA ASN A 160 20.44 -14.26 -9.05
C ASN A 160 20.29 -14.74 -7.59
N SER A 161 20.41 -16.03 -7.35
CA SER A 161 20.47 -16.63 -6.02
C SER A 161 21.54 -17.72 -6.04
N VAL A 162 22.48 -17.65 -5.12
CA VAL A 162 23.60 -18.59 -5.02
C VAL A 162 23.92 -18.90 -3.57
N ASP A 163 24.44 -20.11 -3.36
CA ASP A 163 24.92 -20.58 -2.06
C ASP A 163 26.45 -20.61 -2.07
N ILE A 164 27.05 -19.99 -1.07
CA ILE A 164 28.46 -20.10 -0.76
C ILE A 164 28.58 -20.94 0.50
N SER A 165 29.47 -21.92 0.50
CA SER A 165 29.72 -22.73 1.68
C SER A 165 31.20 -22.64 2.06
N ALA A 166 31.46 -22.53 3.34
CA ALA A 166 32.79 -22.63 3.90
C ALA A 166 32.76 -23.34 5.25
N VAL A 167 33.90 -23.79 5.65
CA VAL A 167 34.14 -24.28 7.01
C VAL A 167 34.57 -23.06 7.84
N SER A 168 34.04 -22.89 9.07
CA SER A 168 34.42 -21.78 9.95
C SER A 168 35.97 -21.65 10.04
N GLY A 169 36.45 -20.43 9.90
CA GLY A 169 37.86 -20.12 9.76
C GLY A 169 38.36 -19.91 8.32
N ASN A 170 37.62 -20.37 7.34
CA ASN A 170 37.97 -20.20 5.92
C ASN A 170 37.04 -19.20 5.22
N GLU A 171 37.55 -18.63 4.13
CA GLU A 171 36.72 -17.82 3.24
C GLU A 171 36.00 -18.71 2.21
N GLY A 172 34.74 -18.41 1.95
CA GLY A 172 33.98 -18.94 0.82
C GLY A 172 34.00 -17.93 -0.34
N GLN A 173 33.88 -18.41 -1.57
CA GLN A 173 33.86 -17.51 -2.71
C GLN A 173 33.00 -18.03 -3.87
N GLN A 174 32.41 -17.11 -4.60
CA GLN A 174 31.69 -17.41 -5.83
C GLN A 174 32.00 -16.35 -6.89
N THR A 175 32.36 -16.83 -8.07
CA THR A 175 32.60 -15.95 -9.23
C THR A 175 31.33 -15.84 -10.05
N PHE A 176 31.06 -14.62 -10.53
CA PHE A 176 29.93 -14.27 -11.37
C PHE A 176 30.44 -13.69 -12.68
N THR A 177 29.73 -14.03 -13.75
CA THR A 177 29.93 -13.43 -15.07
C THR A 177 28.64 -12.69 -15.45
N LEU A 178 28.80 -11.56 -16.09
CA LEU A 178 27.73 -10.67 -16.52
C LEU A 178 27.62 -10.66 -18.02
N GLN A 179 26.43 -10.80 -18.52
CA GLN A 179 26.07 -10.32 -19.82
C GLN A 179 25.62 -8.88 -19.62
N LEU A 180 26.38 -7.94 -20.12
CA LEU A 180 26.06 -6.53 -20.02
C LEU A 180 24.98 -6.13 -21.03
N PRO A 181 24.09 -5.17 -20.67
CA PRO A 181 23.17 -4.57 -21.63
C PRO A 181 23.94 -3.88 -22.75
N ASP A 182 23.29 -3.75 -23.89
CA ASP A 182 23.88 -3.08 -25.06
C ASP A 182 24.29 -1.63 -24.72
N GLY A 183 25.53 -1.28 -25.03
CA GLY A 183 26.14 0.01 -24.71
C GLY A 183 26.74 0.15 -23.32
N ALA A 184 26.59 -0.81 -22.44
CA ALA A 184 27.24 -0.81 -21.13
C ALA A 184 28.63 -1.42 -21.23
N THR A 185 29.67 -0.70 -20.73
CA THR A 185 31.08 -1.15 -20.73
C THR A 185 31.62 -1.46 -19.34
N SER A 186 30.80 -1.20 -18.30
CA SER A 186 31.17 -1.40 -16.91
C SER A 186 29.94 -1.74 -16.08
N PHE A 187 30.20 -2.25 -14.90
CA PHE A 187 29.17 -2.55 -13.91
C PHE A 187 29.64 -2.11 -12.52
N ASN A 188 28.69 -2.03 -11.58
CA ASN A 188 28.95 -1.81 -10.18
C ASN A 188 28.17 -2.82 -9.33
N VAL A 189 28.76 -3.29 -8.23
CA VAL A 189 28.12 -4.22 -7.30
C VAL A 189 28.12 -3.61 -5.92
N THR A 190 26.94 -3.43 -5.34
CA THR A 190 26.76 -2.82 -4.03
C THR A 190 26.13 -3.82 -3.08
N ASN A 191 26.74 -4.02 -1.92
CA ASN A 191 26.13 -4.80 -0.84
C ASN A 191 25.06 -3.93 -0.15
N LEU A 192 23.80 -4.38 -0.19
CA LEU A 192 22.66 -3.68 0.42
C LEU A 192 22.43 -4.05 1.89
N SER A 193 22.97 -5.16 2.33
CA SER A 193 22.81 -5.63 3.70
C SER A 193 23.66 -4.87 4.70
N ALA A 194 24.52 -3.97 4.24
CA ALA A 194 25.43 -3.14 5.05
C ALA A 194 26.29 -3.95 6.05
N ASP A 195 26.46 -5.25 5.80
CA ASP A 195 27.32 -6.13 6.59
C ASP A 195 28.76 -6.14 6.04
N ASN A 196 29.71 -6.40 6.91
CA ASN A 196 31.11 -6.56 6.52
C ASN A 196 31.49 -8.03 6.22
N MET A 197 30.50 -8.89 6.08
CA MET A 197 30.67 -10.33 5.88
C MET A 197 31.24 -10.64 4.51
N PHE A 198 30.85 -9.85 3.52
CA PHE A 198 31.26 -10.08 2.14
C PHE A 198 32.10 -8.92 1.60
N ARG A 199 33.08 -9.27 0.74
CA ARG A 199 33.76 -8.31 -0.12
C ARG A 199 33.54 -8.66 -1.58
N VAL A 200 33.44 -7.64 -2.41
CA VAL A 200 33.34 -7.79 -3.87
C VAL A 200 34.67 -7.48 -4.50
N GLU A 201 35.12 -8.34 -5.39
CA GLU A 201 36.35 -8.19 -6.17
C GLU A 201 36.02 -8.19 -7.65
N ASN A 202 36.29 -7.10 -8.35
CA ASN A 202 36.11 -7.03 -9.78
C ASN A 202 37.26 -7.76 -10.47
N LEU A 203 36.96 -8.76 -11.30
CA LEU A 203 37.93 -9.59 -11.99
C LEU A 203 38.17 -9.11 -13.42
N SER A 204 37.10 -8.58 -14.08
CA SER A 204 37.21 -8.03 -15.43
C SER A 204 36.06 -7.02 -15.63
N SER A 205 35.92 -6.46 -16.84
CA SER A 205 34.77 -5.59 -17.21
C SER A 205 33.43 -6.34 -17.24
N THR A 206 33.45 -7.67 -17.19
CA THR A 206 32.24 -8.50 -17.27
C THR A 206 32.18 -9.60 -16.21
N SER A 207 33.07 -9.56 -15.20
CA SER A 207 33.06 -10.56 -14.13
C SER A 207 33.52 -9.99 -12.80
N PHE A 208 32.90 -10.49 -11.74
CA PHE A 208 33.29 -10.18 -10.37
C PHE A 208 33.20 -11.43 -9.51
N ARG A 209 33.78 -11.33 -8.34
CA ARG A 209 33.74 -12.39 -7.34
C ARG A 209 33.24 -11.82 -6.02
N ILE A 210 32.35 -12.54 -5.39
CA ILE A 210 31.95 -12.29 -4.01
C ILE A 210 32.74 -13.27 -3.14
N VAL A 211 33.45 -12.73 -2.18
CA VAL A 211 34.19 -13.49 -1.19
C VAL A 211 33.53 -13.29 0.16
N ALA A 212 33.03 -14.37 0.71
CA ALA A 212 32.53 -14.42 2.07
C ALA A 212 33.70 -14.59 3.02
N ARG A 213 33.86 -13.68 3.96
CA ARG A 213 34.89 -13.73 4.98
C ARG A 213 34.66 -14.90 5.93
N SER A 214 35.72 -15.30 6.66
CA SER A 214 35.53 -16.24 7.75
C SER A 214 34.51 -15.71 8.76
N TYR A 215 33.54 -16.57 9.10
CA TYR A 215 32.43 -16.21 9.99
C TYR A 215 32.10 -17.37 10.94
N PRO A 216 31.45 -17.12 12.08
CA PRO A 216 31.00 -18.19 12.97
C PRO A 216 30.08 -19.20 12.27
N VAL A 217 29.97 -20.39 12.83
CA VAL A 217 29.06 -21.43 12.32
C VAL A 217 27.62 -20.90 12.28
N GLY A 218 26.99 -20.99 11.14
CA GLY A 218 25.65 -20.47 10.95
C GLY A 218 25.25 -20.33 9.48
N ASN A 219 24.02 -19.89 9.27
CA ASN A 219 23.47 -19.57 7.96
C ASN A 219 23.24 -18.05 7.88
N TYR A 220 23.77 -17.45 6.87
CA TYR A 220 23.75 -16.01 6.65
C TYR A 220 23.23 -15.71 5.25
N THR A 221 22.65 -14.54 5.05
CA THR A 221 22.16 -14.14 3.73
C THR A 221 22.39 -12.66 3.54
N SER A 222 22.91 -12.29 2.37
CA SER A 222 23.09 -10.89 1.98
C SER A 222 22.57 -10.65 0.58
N THR A 223 22.09 -9.44 0.36
CA THR A 223 21.58 -9.01 -0.93
C THR A 223 22.49 -7.96 -1.54
N PHE A 224 22.87 -8.19 -2.78
CA PHE A 224 23.68 -7.28 -3.58
C PHE A 224 22.84 -6.71 -4.72
N ARG A 225 23.09 -5.47 -5.06
CA ARG A 225 22.58 -4.85 -6.26
C ARG A 225 23.71 -4.79 -7.29
N VAL A 226 23.43 -5.29 -8.48
CA VAL A 226 24.35 -5.24 -9.62
C VAL A 226 23.77 -4.25 -10.63
N ASP A 227 24.50 -3.18 -10.90
CA ASP A 227 24.12 -2.12 -11.83
C ASP A 227 25.01 -2.18 -13.08
N ALA A 228 24.43 -2.04 -14.28
CA ALA A 228 25.16 -1.92 -15.53
C ALA A 228 24.37 -1.05 -16.51
N GLY A 229 24.95 0.07 -16.92
CA GLY A 229 24.27 1.06 -17.75
C GLY A 229 23.04 1.61 -17.00
N ASN A 230 21.85 1.49 -17.62
CA ASN A 230 20.56 1.89 -17.04
C ASN A 230 19.78 0.71 -16.44
N GLN A 231 20.39 -0.46 -16.34
CA GLN A 231 19.73 -1.64 -15.78
C GLN A 231 20.37 -2.07 -14.46
N PHE A 232 19.58 -2.72 -13.63
CA PHE A 232 20.06 -3.36 -12.42
C PHE A 232 19.34 -4.67 -12.16
N THR A 233 19.97 -5.52 -11.35
CA THR A 233 19.36 -6.72 -10.81
C THR A 233 19.82 -6.94 -9.38
N PHE A 234 19.05 -7.71 -8.62
CA PHE A 234 19.42 -8.12 -7.27
C PHE A 234 19.99 -9.53 -7.29
N LEU A 235 21.00 -9.75 -6.48
CA LEU A 235 21.67 -11.02 -6.28
C LEU A 235 21.60 -11.36 -4.80
N THR A 236 20.98 -12.48 -4.47
CA THR A 236 20.94 -13.01 -3.11
C THR A 236 22.03 -14.06 -2.93
N VAL A 237 22.85 -13.88 -1.93
CA VAL A 237 23.92 -14.81 -1.58
C VAL A 237 23.62 -15.39 -0.20
N ALA A 238 23.34 -16.68 -0.16
CA ALA A 238 23.30 -17.45 1.07
C ALA A 238 24.70 -17.94 1.41
N TYR A 239 25.12 -17.83 2.66
CA TYR A 239 26.42 -18.27 3.11
C TYR A 239 26.26 -19.27 4.26
N HIS A 240 26.69 -20.48 4.01
CA HIS A 240 26.60 -21.59 4.96
C HIS A 240 27.99 -21.89 5.55
N VAL A 241 28.14 -21.61 6.83
CA VAL A 241 29.36 -21.88 7.54
C VAL A 241 29.18 -23.14 8.40
N SER A 242 29.89 -24.19 8.04
CA SER A 242 29.88 -25.45 8.80
C SER A 242 30.98 -25.48 9.86
N ALA A 243 30.72 -26.27 10.89
CA ALA A 243 31.75 -26.54 11.89
C ALA A 243 32.91 -27.40 11.31
N PRO A 244 34.08 -27.16 11.77
CA PRO A 244 35.24 -27.91 11.37
C PRO A 244 35.30 -29.35 11.95
N PRO A 245 35.95 -30.25 11.28
CA PRO A 245 36.25 -31.54 11.89
C PRO A 245 37.16 -31.36 13.12
N GLY A 246 36.60 -31.56 14.33
CA GLY A 246 37.33 -31.39 15.59
C GLY A 246 36.87 -30.26 16.48
N GLY A 247 35.90 -29.41 15.99
CA GLY A 247 35.34 -28.27 16.73
C GLY A 247 36.13 -26.97 16.57
N GLU A 248 35.48 -25.83 16.90
CA GLU A 248 36.10 -24.51 16.93
C GLU A 248 36.84 -24.30 18.25
N HIS A 249 37.96 -23.63 18.19
CA HIS A 249 38.75 -23.26 19.38
C HIS A 249 38.65 -21.76 19.59
N ASN A 250 38.13 -21.35 20.76
CA ASN A 250 38.03 -19.96 21.16
C ASN A 250 39.31 -19.46 21.81
N LEU A 251 39.91 -18.39 21.28
CA LEU A 251 40.92 -17.65 22.02
C LEU A 251 40.29 -16.87 23.16
N GLN A 252 40.94 -16.81 24.28
CA GLN A 252 40.65 -15.89 25.35
C GLN A 252 41.83 -14.91 25.49
N VAL A 253 41.47 -13.66 25.77
CA VAL A 253 42.45 -12.59 25.94
C VAL A 253 42.25 -11.90 27.28
N SER A 254 43.34 -11.52 27.91
CA SER A 254 43.34 -10.76 29.17
C SER A 254 44.38 -9.65 29.12
N PRO A 255 43.98 -8.38 29.26
CA PRO A 255 42.62 -7.86 29.48
C PRO A 255 41.75 -7.97 28.21
N ALA A 256 40.41 -8.03 28.43
CA ALA A 256 39.43 -8.11 27.35
C ALA A 256 39.14 -6.76 26.67
N ASN A 257 39.60 -5.66 27.23
CA ASN A 257 39.53 -4.30 26.69
C ASN A 257 40.79 -3.52 27.11
N LEU A 258 41.13 -2.52 26.31
CA LEU A 258 42.31 -1.67 26.52
C LEU A 258 41.93 -0.22 26.58
N THR A 259 42.32 0.49 27.63
CA THR A 259 42.16 1.93 27.74
C THR A 259 43.53 2.58 27.98
N PHE A 260 43.84 3.59 27.17
CA PHE A 260 45.09 4.33 27.25
C PHE A 260 44.85 5.81 27.48
N THR A 261 45.78 6.45 28.16
CA THR A 261 45.90 7.91 28.20
C THR A 261 47.22 8.29 27.64
N ALA A 262 47.29 9.27 26.78
CA ALA A 262 48.53 9.86 26.25
C ALA A 262 48.34 11.36 26.10
N THR A 263 49.43 12.11 26.10
CA THR A 263 49.42 13.53 25.70
C THR A 263 49.79 13.66 24.23
N GLU A 264 49.41 14.76 23.56
CA GLU A 264 49.87 15.02 22.19
C GLU A 264 51.36 14.91 22.10
N GLY A 265 51.90 14.22 21.07
CA GLY A 265 53.32 14.02 20.86
C GLY A 265 53.98 12.96 21.73
N SER A 266 53.25 12.18 22.52
CA SER A 266 53.78 11.15 23.41
C SER A 266 53.19 9.77 23.10
N THR A 267 53.74 8.76 23.79
CA THR A 267 53.22 7.36 23.74
C THR A 267 52.68 6.97 25.10
N SER A 268 51.61 6.18 25.12
CA SER A 268 51.12 5.58 26.37
C SER A 268 52.06 4.52 26.92
N ALA A 269 51.90 4.15 28.20
CA ALA A 269 52.56 2.97 28.73
C ALA A 269 52.01 1.71 28.02
N PRO A 270 52.85 0.74 27.67
CA PRO A 270 52.40 -0.50 27.03
C PRO A 270 51.66 -1.39 28.04
N VAL A 271 50.61 -2.04 27.54
CA VAL A 271 49.85 -3.05 28.33
C VAL A 271 50.06 -4.43 27.72
N ALA A 272 50.38 -5.39 28.55
CA ALA A 272 50.51 -6.78 28.11
C ALA A 272 49.12 -7.41 27.93
N VAL A 273 48.88 -8.01 26.78
CA VAL A 273 47.68 -8.80 26.45
C VAL A 273 48.11 -10.25 26.38
N ASN A 274 47.68 -11.04 27.32
CA ASN A 274 47.91 -12.47 27.33
C ASN A 274 46.84 -13.18 26.50
N VAL A 275 47.28 -14.15 25.69
CA VAL A 275 46.41 -14.98 24.85
C VAL A 275 46.44 -16.40 25.39
N THR A 276 45.25 -16.97 25.69
CA THR A 276 45.12 -18.38 26.08
C THR A 276 44.42 -19.17 24.96
N PRO A 277 44.85 -20.38 24.74
CA PRO A 277 45.55 -21.35 25.60
C PRO A 277 46.99 -20.98 25.89
N ALA A 278 47.49 -21.51 27.01
CA ALA A 278 48.76 -21.12 27.65
C ALA A 278 50.04 -21.34 26.79
N THR A 279 49.93 -22.04 25.70
CA THR A 279 51.03 -22.19 24.71
C THR A 279 50.79 -21.22 23.58
N TRP A 280 51.55 -20.12 23.53
CA TRP A 280 51.60 -19.20 22.43
C TRP A 280 52.00 -19.90 21.14
N ASP A 281 51.15 -19.79 20.13
CA ASP A 281 51.47 -20.27 18.77
C ASP A 281 51.97 -19.07 17.95
N PRO A 282 53.21 -19.13 17.39
CA PRO A 282 53.76 -18.05 16.60
C PRO A 282 52.95 -17.76 15.30
N THR A 283 52.04 -18.64 14.94
CA THR A 283 51.13 -18.41 13.81
C THR A 283 50.03 -17.40 14.12
N TYR A 284 49.78 -17.12 15.42
CA TYR A 284 48.80 -16.10 15.80
C TYR A 284 49.27 -14.71 15.43
N ARG A 285 48.38 -13.92 14.87
CA ARG A 285 48.66 -12.55 14.45
C ARG A 285 47.62 -11.59 15.03
N ALA A 286 48.07 -10.42 15.43
CA ALA A 286 47.22 -9.32 15.80
C ALA A 286 47.14 -8.31 14.66
N THR A 287 45.96 -7.89 14.32
CA THR A 287 45.70 -6.82 13.36
C THR A 287 44.93 -5.70 14.04
N VAL A 288 45.08 -4.48 13.54
CA VAL A 288 44.40 -3.31 14.11
C VAL A 288 43.33 -2.80 13.14
N GLU A 289 42.12 -2.72 13.63
CA GLU A 289 41.02 -2.13 12.92
C GLU A 289 40.66 -0.78 13.54
N TYR A 290 40.83 0.31 12.79
CA TYR A 290 40.52 1.66 13.25
C TYR A 290 39.05 1.96 13.00
N LEU A 291 38.31 2.32 14.06
CA LEU A 291 36.86 2.53 14.04
C LEU A 291 36.44 3.93 13.54
N VAL A 292 37.43 4.84 13.49
CA VAL A 292 37.21 6.23 13.04
C VAL A 292 38.03 6.50 11.80
N SER A 293 37.40 7.13 10.78
CA SER A 293 38.12 7.55 9.57
C SER A 293 39.04 8.72 9.89
N GLY A 294 40.31 8.63 9.52
CA GLY A 294 41.30 9.72 9.63
C GLY A 294 42.65 9.28 10.12
N SER A 295 42.85 9.25 11.42
CA SER A 295 44.17 8.90 11.98
C SER A 295 44.36 7.38 12.06
N ARG A 296 45.43 6.87 11.42
CA ARG A 296 45.79 5.44 11.43
C ARG A 296 47.21 5.33 12.05
N ASP A 297 47.65 4.11 12.31
CA ASP A 297 48.97 3.74 12.81
C ASP A 297 49.32 4.23 14.23
N TRP A 298 48.33 4.69 15.00
CA TRP A 298 48.54 5.09 16.38
C TRP A 298 48.43 3.94 17.40
N VAL A 299 47.91 2.78 17.02
CA VAL A 299 47.98 1.56 17.84
C VAL A 299 49.22 0.78 17.44
N LYS A 300 50.10 0.54 18.39
CA LYS A 300 51.29 -0.26 18.20
C LYS A 300 51.12 -1.59 18.92
N VAL A 301 51.47 -2.65 18.22
CA VAL A 301 51.39 -4.02 18.71
C VAL A 301 52.73 -4.73 18.47
N THR A 302 53.29 -5.36 19.51
CA THR A 302 54.47 -6.20 19.40
C THR A 302 54.21 -7.56 20.05
N ASN A 303 54.81 -8.60 19.46
CA ASN A 303 54.69 -9.97 19.99
C ASN A 303 55.49 -10.10 21.28
N THR A 304 55.00 -10.90 22.21
CA THR A 304 55.64 -11.32 23.43
C THR A 304 55.60 -12.86 23.54
N ALA A 305 56.23 -13.43 24.53
CA ALA A 305 56.26 -14.88 24.73
C ALA A 305 54.85 -15.51 24.97
N ASN A 306 53.89 -14.74 25.47
CA ASN A 306 52.57 -15.23 25.85
C ASN A 306 51.43 -14.40 25.26
N GLY A 307 51.65 -13.63 24.19
CA GLY A 307 50.66 -12.76 23.58
C GLY A 307 51.27 -11.51 22.97
N TYR A 308 50.75 -10.34 23.34
CA TYR A 308 51.13 -9.06 22.73
C TYR A 308 51.38 -7.99 23.79
N GLN A 309 52.23 -7.04 23.46
CA GLN A 309 52.27 -5.73 24.08
C GLN A 309 51.59 -4.72 23.17
N VAL A 310 50.66 -3.98 23.70
CA VAL A 310 49.86 -2.99 22.98
C VAL A 310 50.02 -1.64 23.67
N TRP A 311 50.25 -0.57 22.87
CA TRP A 311 50.26 0.81 23.37
C TRP A 311 49.74 1.79 22.30
N ALA A 312 49.35 2.96 22.75
CA ALA A 312 48.95 4.04 21.86
C ALA A 312 50.10 5.02 21.62
N ASP A 313 50.39 5.31 20.35
CA ASP A 313 51.36 6.30 19.89
C ASP A 313 50.62 7.56 19.45
N ALA A 314 50.59 8.54 20.32
CA ALA A 314 49.94 9.82 20.08
C ALA A 314 50.85 10.89 19.46
N THR A 315 52.00 10.50 18.89
CA THR A 315 52.99 11.43 18.30
C THR A 315 52.33 12.29 17.20
N ASN A 316 51.41 11.76 16.43
CA ASN A 316 50.69 12.43 15.35
C ASN A 316 49.18 12.56 15.61
N LEU A 317 48.72 12.38 16.85
CA LEU A 317 47.35 12.57 17.22
C LEU A 317 47.16 13.93 17.89
N THR A 318 46.08 14.61 17.49
CA THR A 318 45.61 15.79 18.22
C THR A 318 44.84 15.34 19.48
N ALA A 319 44.68 16.25 20.45
CA ALA A 319 43.89 15.97 21.63
C ALA A 319 42.53 15.47 21.26
N GLY A 320 42.11 14.34 21.83
CA GLY A 320 40.83 13.68 21.50
C GLY A 320 40.76 12.25 21.98
N SER A 321 39.63 11.60 21.77
CA SER A 321 39.44 10.18 22.01
C SER A 321 39.48 9.44 20.71
N TYR A 322 40.24 8.37 20.68
CA TYR A 322 40.40 7.52 19.50
C TYR A 322 40.06 6.09 19.90
N SER A 323 39.44 5.36 19.02
CA SER A 323 39.06 3.98 19.23
C SER A 323 39.54 3.07 18.10
N ALA A 324 39.92 1.88 18.43
CA ALA A 324 40.33 0.84 17.50
C ALA A 324 39.97 -0.52 18.12
N ASN A 325 40.06 -1.56 17.30
CA ASN A 325 40.02 -2.93 17.74
C ASN A 325 41.36 -3.57 17.46
N VAL A 326 41.87 -4.32 18.40
CA VAL A 326 42.97 -5.27 18.17
C VAL A 326 42.32 -6.62 17.98
N VAL A 327 42.41 -7.16 16.78
CA VAL A 327 41.85 -8.47 16.43
C VAL A 327 42.97 -9.49 16.46
N VAL A 328 42.93 -10.42 17.38
CA VAL A 328 43.83 -11.53 17.50
C VAL A 328 43.23 -12.74 16.82
N GLN A 329 43.90 -13.27 15.81
CA GLN A 329 43.43 -14.43 15.04
C GLN A 329 44.57 -15.44 14.84
N GLY A 330 44.24 -16.71 14.88
CA GLY A 330 45.10 -17.81 14.52
C GLY A 330 44.72 -18.39 13.16
N ASP A 331 45.52 -19.33 12.70
CA ASP A 331 45.13 -20.18 11.58
C ASP A 331 44.00 -21.12 12.06
N TYR A 332 43.05 -21.37 11.17
CA TYR A 332 41.90 -22.23 11.42
C TYR A 332 42.34 -23.58 12.11
N PRO A 333 41.62 -24.09 13.14
CA PRO A 333 40.23 -23.79 13.56
C PRO A 333 40.08 -22.77 14.70
N VAL A 334 40.91 -21.79 14.81
CA VAL A 334 40.93 -20.84 15.93
C VAL A 334 40.09 -19.61 15.58
N LEU A 335 39.09 -19.32 16.40
CA LEU A 335 38.25 -18.14 16.20
C LEU A 335 38.96 -16.87 16.63
N ALA A 336 38.81 -15.82 15.82
CA ALA A 336 39.34 -14.51 16.13
C ALA A 336 38.68 -13.93 17.39
N VAL A 337 39.45 -13.25 18.21
CA VAL A 337 38.98 -12.48 19.35
C VAL A 337 39.28 -11.00 19.13
N THR A 338 38.27 -10.14 19.38
CA THR A 338 38.40 -8.70 19.26
C THR A 338 38.58 -8.07 20.63
N ILE A 339 39.57 -7.21 20.76
CA ILE A 339 39.88 -6.44 21.96
C ILE A 339 39.59 -4.97 21.65
N PRO A 340 38.48 -4.40 22.15
CA PRO A 340 38.23 -2.98 22.02
C PRO A 340 39.30 -2.17 22.70
N LEU A 341 39.79 -1.12 22.00
CA LEU A 341 40.81 -0.24 22.48
C LEU A 341 40.33 1.22 22.38
N ALA A 342 40.50 1.96 23.45
CA ALA A 342 40.29 3.41 23.46
C ALA A 342 41.56 4.11 23.96
N VAL A 343 41.89 5.25 23.34
CA VAL A 343 42.94 6.15 23.84
C VAL A 343 42.39 7.55 23.97
N THR A 344 42.66 8.20 25.07
CA THR A 344 42.42 9.62 25.28
C THR A 344 43.78 10.35 25.16
N VAL A 345 43.88 11.25 24.17
CA VAL A 345 45.06 12.03 23.88
C VAL A 345 44.83 13.50 24.26
N GLY A 346 45.75 14.13 24.95
CA GLY A 346 45.83 15.55 25.03
C GLY A 346 45.82 16.16 26.40
N VAL A 347 46.10 17.47 26.44
CA VAL A 347 46.06 18.37 27.58
C VAL A 347 44.64 18.94 27.70
N GLY A 348 43.60 18.26 27.23
CA GLY A 348 42.24 18.71 27.05
C GLY A 348 41.19 17.94 27.83
N LEU A 349 39.95 18.31 27.63
CA LEU A 349 38.78 17.60 28.12
C LEU A 349 38.70 16.20 27.50
N VAL A 350 38.36 15.21 28.32
CA VAL A 350 38.05 13.87 27.83
C VAL A 350 36.67 13.92 27.19
N ARG A 351 36.57 13.47 25.91
CA ARG A 351 35.27 13.35 25.25
C ARG A 351 34.43 12.34 26.01
N PRO A 352 33.25 12.72 26.53
CA PRO A 352 32.32 11.74 27.10
C PRO A 352 31.84 10.74 26.01
N ALA A 353 31.51 9.53 26.44
CA ALA A 353 30.87 8.55 25.55
C ALA A 353 29.48 9.06 25.10
N ASP A 354 29.09 8.69 23.91
CA ASP A 354 27.74 8.94 23.43
C ASP A 354 26.74 8.15 24.27
N ILE A 355 25.59 8.76 24.51
CA ILE A 355 24.55 8.24 25.40
C ILE A 355 23.38 7.79 24.54
N ILE A 356 22.93 6.56 24.72
CA ILE A 356 21.74 6.02 24.07
C ILE A 356 20.66 5.80 25.14
N ARG A 357 19.47 6.37 24.91
CA ARG A 357 18.34 6.29 25.82
C ARG A 357 17.07 5.91 25.07
N THR A 358 16.30 4.99 25.60
CA THR A 358 14.91 4.77 25.19
C THR A 358 14.00 5.32 26.28
N ILE A 359 13.07 6.17 25.89
CA ILE A 359 12.05 6.74 26.78
C ILE A 359 10.73 6.10 26.39
N ASP A 360 10.26 5.21 27.19
CA ASP A 360 9.07 4.40 26.98
C ASP A 360 8.03 4.57 28.09
N ALA A 361 6.96 3.77 28.05
CA ALA A 361 5.87 3.81 29.02
C ALA A 361 6.32 3.48 30.44
N ASN A 362 7.38 2.72 30.64
CA ASN A 362 7.92 2.35 31.94
C ASN A 362 8.94 3.37 32.48
N THR A 363 9.35 4.32 31.68
CA THR A 363 10.29 5.36 32.10
C THR A 363 9.65 6.25 33.14
N THR A 364 10.24 6.29 34.32
CA THR A 364 9.79 7.16 35.41
C THR A 364 10.29 8.60 35.23
N THR A 365 9.67 9.56 35.91
CA THR A 365 10.11 10.96 35.89
C THR A 365 11.58 11.13 36.30
N ALA A 366 12.03 10.38 37.31
CA ALA A 366 13.42 10.39 37.73
C ALA A 366 14.39 9.94 36.62
N GLN A 367 13.95 9.00 35.80
CA GLN A 367 14.74 8.47 34.69
C GLN A 367 14.78 9.42 33.46
N LEU A 368 13.98 10.47 33.42
CA LEU A 368 14.12 11.53 32.40
C LEU A 368 15.39 12.35 32.58
N SER A 369 15.99 12.32 33.76
CA SER A 369 17.24 13.00 34.06
C SER A 369 18.42 12.04 33.95
N GLY A 370 19.58 12.62 33.72
CA GLY A 370 20.84 11.89 33.69
C GLY A 370 22.03 12.78 33.95
N SER A 371 23.19 12.12 34.08
CA SER A 371 24.44 12.84 34.32
C SER A 371 25.58 12.21 33.54
N THR A 372 26.56 13.03 33.17
CA THR A 372 27.77 12.60 32.47
C THR A 372 28.98 13.24 33.13
N PRO A 373 29.99 12.48 33.56
CA PRO A 373 31.19 13.05 34.15
C PRO A 373 32.01 13.80 33.10
N ILE A 374 32.42 15.00 33.44
CA ILE A 374 33.33 15.79 32.60
C ILE A 374 34.70 15.73 33.20
N ASN A 375 35.59 15.03 32.52
CA ASN A 375 36.94 14.78 32.99
C ASN A 375 37.99 15.47 32.14
N ILE A 376 39.17 15.67 32.72
CA ILE A 376 40.39 16.06 32.04
C ILE A 376 41.30 14.86 31.95
N ALA A 377 42.01 14.73 30.84
CA ALA A 377 42.93 13.59 30.60
C ALA A 377 44.16 13.63 31.55
N SER A 378 44.65 14.85 31.81
CA SER A 378 45.76 15.05 32.74
C SER A 378 45.80 16.51 33.20
N GLY A 379 46.41 16.78 34.36
CA GLY A 379 46.56 18.13 34.91
C GLY A 379 45.58 18.52 36.03
N PRO A 380 45.68 19.78 36.50
CA PRO A 380 44.77 20.31 37.53
C PRO A 380 43.35 20.45 36.99
N ALA A 381 42.35 20.38 37.92
CA ALA A 381 40.96 20.60 37.52
C ALA A 381 40.76 21.97 36.88
N VAL A 382 40.02 21.99 35.79
CA VAL A 382 39.69 23.21 35.05
C VAL A 382 38.18 23.43 35.01
N GLY A 383 37.76 24.72 34.97
CA GLY A 383 36.35 25.04 34.75
C GLY A 383 35.87 24.56 33.39
N TRP A 384 34.61 24.18 33.31
CA TRP A 384 33.95 23.82 32.03
C TRP A 384 32.55 24.44 31.96
N THR A 385 32.10 24.69 30.74
CA THR A 385 30.71 25.04 30.40
C THR A 385 30.23 24.13 29.30
N ALA A 386 28.93 23.88 29.26
CA ALA A 386 28.32 23.05 28.22
C ALA A 386 27.11 23.73 27.60
N THR A 387 26.90 23.43 26.31
CA THR A 387 25.73 23.83 25.50
C THR A 387 25.19 22.63 24.74
N THR A 388 23.93 22.72 24.36
CA THR A 388 23.32 21.73 23.46
C THR A 388 22.66 22.45 22.28
N ASP A 389 22.60 21.77 21.12
CA ASP A 389 21.91 22.22 19.92
C ASP A 389 20.41 21.87 19.92
N ALA A 390 19.97 21.03 20.85
CA ALA A 390 18.61 20.50 20.89
C ALA A 390 17.76 21.16 21.98
N PRO A 391 16.68 21.87 21.64
CA PRO A 391 15.82 22.57 22.61
C PRO A 391 15.07 21.58 23.55
N TRP A 392 14.96 20.35 23.15
CA TRP A 392 14.31 19.29 23.93
C TRP A 392 15.23 18.69 25.04
N LEU A 393 16.52 19.02 25.04
CA LEU A 393 17.48 18.62 26.05
C LEU A 393 17.84 19.82 26.94
N SER A 394 17.41 19.79 28.21
CA SER A 394 17.74 20.80 29.17
C SER A 394 18.97 20.42 29.97
N LEU A 395 20.02 21.25 29.98
CA LEU A 395 21.18 21.05 30.83
C LEU A 395 20.92 21.69 32.22
N THR A 396 20.62 20.88 33.22
CA THR A 396 20.29 21.34 34.58
C THR A 396 21.52 21.73 35.39
N ARG A 397 22.69 21.21 35.00
CA ARG A 397 23.99 21.65 35.43
C ARG A 397 24.92 21.78 34.22
N ALA A 398 25.00 22.96 33.65
CA ALA A 398 25.74 23.25 32.41
C ALA A 398 27.16 23.80 32.66
N SER A 399 27.65 23.81 33.91
CA SER A 399 29.00 24.27 34.24
C SER A 399 29.52 23.58 35.50
N GLY A 400 30.82 23.52 35.64
CA GLY A 400 31.47 22.95 36.81
C GLY A 400 33.00 22.94 36.70
N GLN A 401 33.63 22.13 37.55
CA GLN A 401 35.05 21.80 37.43
C GLN A 401 35.17 20.37 36.87
N THR A 402 36.22 20.05 36.12
CA THR A 402 36.51 18.68 35.71
C THR A 402 36.57 17.75 36.92
N GLY A 403 36.08 16.53 36.76
CA GLY A 403 35.78 15.61 37.86
C GLY A 403 34.36 15.73 38.40
N THR A 404 33.54 16.69 37.90
CA THR A 404 32.12 16.82 38.27
C THR A 404 31.23 16.48 37.09
N ASN A 405 29.97 16.15 37.39
CA ASN A 405 29.01 15.77 36.37
C ASN A 405 28.32 16.96 35.72
N LEU A 406 28.16 16.92 34.41
CA LEU A 406 27.13 17.64 33.68
C LEU A 406 25.80 16.90 33.93
N ASN A 407 24.75 17.62 34.32
CA ASN A 407 23.43 17.05 34.53
C ASN A 407 22.45 17.55 33.46
N TYR A 408 21.57 16.68 33.02
CA TYR A 408 20.56 17.00 32.02
C TYR A 408 19.21 16.40 32.38
N THR A 409 18.16 16.94 31.76
CA THR A 409 16.82 16.40 31.81
C THR A 409 16.11 16.52 30.49
N LEU A 410 15.22 15.56 30.21
CA LEU A 410 14.28 15.54 29.08
C LEU A 410 12.89 16.06 29.50
N ASP A 411 12.73 16.53 30.73
CA ASP A 411 11.46 17.04 31.27
C ASP A 411 11.26 18.51 30.92
N ASN A 412 10.87 18.77 29.68
CA ASN A 412 10.50 20.11 29.22
C ASN A 412 9.43 20.06 28.10
N SER A 413 8.84 21.22 27.80
CA SER A 413 7.78 21.34 26.80
C SER A 413 8.24 20.96 25.38
N ALA A 414 9.50 21.24 25.03
CA ALA A 414 10.05 20.89 23.73
C ALA A 414 10.21 19.37 23.57
N PHE A 415 10.66 18.66 24.63
CA PHE A 415 10.68 17.20 24.62
C PHE A 415 9.27 16.60 24.57
N ALA A 416 8.34 17.17 25.33
CA ALA A 416 6.94 16.72 25.29
C ALA A 416 6.33 16.81 23.88
N ALA A 417 6.66 17.88 23.13
CA ALA A 417 6.19 18.11 21.76
C ALA A 417 6.80 17.18 20.69
N LEU A 418 7.87 16.45 20.99
CA LEU A 418 8.49 15.52 20.06
C LEU A 418 7.53 14.37 19.73
N GLN A 419 7.54 13.92 18.47
CA GLN A 419 6.71 12.79 18.02
C GLN A 419 7.15 11.46 18.65
N ASN A 420 6.20 10.63 18.99
CA ASN A 420 6.46 9.27 19.43
C ASN A 420 6.88 8.36 18.25
N GLY A 421 7.63 7.30 18.55
CA GLY A 421 8.10 6.33 17.57
C GLY A 421 9.25 6.86 16.70
N LYS A 422 9.94 7.91 17.14
CA LYS A 422 11.05 8.54 16.42
C LYS A 422 12.33 8.57 17.25
N ASP A 423 13.44 8.57 16.56
CA ASP A 423 14.78 8.76 17.11
C ASP A 423 15.21 10.22 16.98
N TYR A 424 15.82 10.73 18.04
CA TYR A 424 16.30 12.10 18.14
C TYR A 424 17.74 12.10 18.59
N THR A 425 18.54 13.00 18.06
CA THR A 425 19.94 13.17 18.44
C THR A 425 20.18 14.59 18.87
N ALA A 426 20.82 14.78 19.99
CA ALA A 426 21.31 16.06 20.46
C ALA A 426 22.83 16.03 20.53
N GLN A 427 23.48 17.06 20.04
CA GLN A 427 24.91 17.32 20.25
C GLN A 427 25.11 18.15 21.49
N VAL A 428 25.94 17.66 22.40
CA VAL A 428 26.37 18.41 23.59
C VAL A 428 27.82 18.85 23.40
N THR A 429 28.07 20.14 23.46
CA THR A 429 29.41 20.73 23.34
C THR A 429 29.90 21.17 24.70
N VAL A 430 31.03 20.65 25.15
CA VAL A 430 31.68 21.01 26.41
C VAL A 430 32.95 21.83 26.10
N THR A 431 33.01 23.01 26.66
CA THR A 431 34.12 23.97 26.48
C THR A 431 34.83 24.21 27.81
N ALA A 432 36.14 24.08 27.81
CA ALA A 432 36.95 24.38 29.01
C ALA A 432 37.13 25.91 29.20
N SER A 433 37.34 26.33 30.43
CA SER A 433 37.64 27.73 30.74
C SER A 433 39.01 28.18 30.24
N LEU A 434 39.89 27.23 29.94
CA LEU A 434 41.21 27.53 29.32
C LEU A 434 41.06 27.60 27.80
N ALA A 435 41.30 28.77 27.23
CA ALA A 435 41.12 29.00 25.79
C ALA A 435 42.01 28.17 24.88
N THR A 436 43.03 27.52 25.43
CA THR A 436 43.96 26.64 24.71
C THR A 436 43.44 25.21 24.57
N MET A 437 42.33 24.87 25.27
CA MET A 437 41.73 23.52 25.18
C MET A 437 40.63 23.51 24.13
N THR A 438 40.71 22.58 23.23
CA THR A 438 39.66 22.36 22.22
C THR A 438 38.36 21.89 22.88
N PRO A 439 37.20 22.46 22.54
CA PRO A 439 35.90 21.92 22.97
C PRO A 439 35.72 20.49 22.52
N VAL A 440 35.06 19.70 23.34
CA VAL A 440 34.67 18.32 22.99
C VAL A 440 33.18 18.20 22.80
N THR A 441 32.77 17.35 21.85
CA THR A 441 31.35 17.09 21.58
C THR A 441 31.04 15.63 21.75
N TYR A 442 29.85 15.32 22.29
CA TYR A 442 29.30 13.97 22.31
C TYR A 442 27.80 14.02 21.99
N GLN A 443 27.20 12.90 21.68
CA GLN A 443 25.80 12.81 21.26
C GLN A 443 24.96 12.14 22.33
N LEU A 444 23.72 12.62 22.49
CA LEU A 444 22.64 11.95 23.20
C LEU A 444 21.60 11.49 22.18
N HIS A 445 21.50 10.18 21.99
CA HIS A 445 20.49 9.55 21.16
C HIS A 445 19.30 9.16 22.01
N VAL A 446 18.12 9.62 21.66
CA VAL A 446 16.88 9.34 22.40
C VAL A 446 15.85 8.75 21.44
N THR A 447 15.45 7.52 21.69
CA THR A 447 14.27 6.91 21.09
C THR A 447 13.07 7.22 21.97
N LYS A 448 12.10 8.00 21.46
CA LYS A 448 10.87 8.31 22.19
C LYS A 448 9.78 7.32 21.81
N LYS A 449 9.41 6.41 22.72
CA LYS A 449 8.39 5.36 22.54
C LYS A 449 7.36 5.36 23.68
N LEU A 450 6.91 6.53 24.12
CA LEU A 450 5.84 6.61 25.10
C LEU A 450 4.58 5.97 24.55
N ALA A 451 3.85 5.26 25.40
CA ALA A 451 2.58 4.68 25.00
C ALA A 451 1.58 5.79 24.66
N GLN A 452 0.99 5.70 23.47
CA GLN A 452 0.03 6.67 22.96
C GLN A 452 -1.01 5.96 22.10
N VAL A 453 -2.28 6.32 22.28
CA VAL A 453 -3.37 5.91 21.38
C VAL A 453 -3.44 6.92 20.23
N THR A 454 -3.34 6.43 18.99
CA THR A 454 -3.41 7.26 17.78
C THR A 454 -4.76 7.17 17.08
N SER A 455 -5.41 6.01 17.16
CA SER A 455 -6.76 5.81 16.62
C SER A 455 -7.49 4.68 17.36
N ILE A 456 -8.80 4.68 17.24
CA ILE A 456 -9.68 3.60 17.68
C ILE A 456 -10.69 3.31 16.58
N ALA A 457 -11.08 2.06 16.43
CA ALA A 457 -12.14 1.68 15.51
C ALA A 457 -12.96 0.50 16.08
N PRO A 458 -14.29 0.55 15.92
CA PRO A 458 -15.06 1.72 15.51
C PRO A 458 -15.14 2.79 16.62
N TYR A 459 -15.10 4.08 16.25
CA TYR A 459 -15.14 5.17 17.24
C TYR A 459 -16.56 5.47 17.77
N VAL A 460 -17.59 4.92 17.11
CA VAL A 460 -19.01 5.01 17.54
C VAL A 460 -19.52 3.61 17.79
N GLN A 461 -20.17 3.40 18.93
CA GLN A 461 -20.80 2.12 19.28
C GLN A 461 -22.16 2.32 19.94
N LEU A 462 -23.01 1.29 19.89
CA LEU A 462 -24.33 1.33 20.52
C LEU A 462 -24.26 1.01 22.00
N SER A 463 -25.00 1.75 22.81
CA SER A 463 -25.14 1.48 24.26
C SER A 463 -25.81 0.14 24.59
N THR A 464 -26.41 -0.53 23.62
CA THR A 464 -27.06 -1.84 23.75
C THR A 464 -26.18 -3.00 23.35
N LYS A 465 -24.96 -2.75 22.87
CA LYS A 465 -24.02 -3.76 22.42
C LYS A 465 -22.76 -3.77 23.30
N PRO A 466 -22.12 -4.93 23.51
CA PRO A 466 -20.79 -4.96 24.08
C PRO A 466 -19.82 -4.11 23.28
N ILE A 467 -18.89 -3.49 23.97
CA ILE A 467 -17.81 -2.71 23.34
C ILE A 467 -16.73 -3.68 22.82
N ARG A 468 -16.31 -3.49 21.60
CA ARG A 468 -15.12 -4.11 21.02
C ARG A 468 -14.40 -3.05 20.18
N LEU A 469 -13.19 -2.71 20.61
CA LEU A 469 -12.35 -1.68 19.96
C LEU A 469 -11.03 -2.28 19.52
N ILE A 470 -10.62 -1.93 18.32
CA ILE A 470 -9.24 -2.05 17.86
C ILE A 470 -8.57 -0.71 18.18
N VAL A 471 -7.63 -0.73 19.09
CA VAL A 471 -6.89 0.45 19.54
C VAL A 471 -5.52 0.41 18.88
N ARG A 472 -5.22 1.40 18.07
CA ARG A 472 -3.90 1.59 17.45
C ARG A 472 -3.13 2.68 18.15
N GLY A 473 -1.82 2.50 18.16
CA GLY A 473 -0.94 3.43 18.83
C GLY A 473 0.52 3.10 18.67
N VAL A 474 1.31 3.49 19.63
CA VAL A 474 2.75 3.18 19.71
C VAL A 474 3.14 2.88 21.15
N GLY A 475 4.16 2.07 21.33
CA GLY A 475 4.76 1.82 22.63
C GLY A 475 3.94 0.92 23.58
N PHE A 476 3.02 0.11 23.06
CA PHE A 476 2.22 -0.81 23.86
C PHE A 476 3.03 -1.99 24.42
N ASP A 477 4.17 -2.33 23.80
CA ASP A 477 5.07 -3.37 24.31
C ASP A 477 5.68 -3.01 25.65
N ALA A 478 5.90 -1.73 25.88
CA ALA A 478 6.47 -1.22 27.12
C ALA A 478 5.45 -1.09 28.26
N LEU A 479 4.15 -1.30 28.01
CA LEU A 479 3.15 -1.32 29.07
C LEU A 479 3.27 -2.62 29.88
N SER A 480 3.75 -2.53 31.10
CA SER A 480 3.91 -3.67 32.02
C SER A 480 2.59 -4.37 32.36
N ASN A 481 1.49 -3.60 32.31
CA ASN A 481 0.14 -4.10 32.50
C ASN A 481 -0.81 -3.26 31.61
N LEU A 482 -1.42 -3.90 30.64
CA LEU A 482 -2.35 -3.25 29.73
C LEU A 482 -3.57 -2.65 30.46
N ALA A 483 -4.08 -3.34 31.46
CA ALA A 483 -5.28 -2.88 32.19
C ALA A 483 -5.05 -1.59 33.00
N SER A 484 -3.83 -1.30 33.38
CA SER A 484 -3.48 -0.03 34.03
C SER A 484 -2.89 1.01 33.10
N GLY A 485 -2.26 0.55 32.02
CA GLY A 485 -1.56 1.41 31.05
C GLY A 485 -2.40 1.86 29.86
N LEU A 486 -3.50 1.15 29.55
CA LEU A 486 -4.43 1.49 28.49
C LEU A 486 -5.86 1.41 29.03
N THR A 487 -6.60 2.49 28.98
CA THR A 487 -7.91 2.56 29.64
C THR A 487 -9.00 3.12 28.73
N ILE A 488 -10.20 2.56 28.86
CA ILE A 488 -11.43 3.21 28.45
C ILE A 488 -12.06 3.77 29.73
N GLN A 489 -12.24 5.07 29.80
CA GLN A 489 -12.85 5.72 30.96
C GLN A 489 -14.22 5.13 31.25
N GLY A 490 -14.44 4.67 32.47
CA GLY A 490 -15.75 4.14 32.92
C GLY A 490 -16.08 2.72 32.46
N ALA A 491 -15.24 2.05 31.68
CA ALA A 491 -15.46 0.65 31.34
C ALA A 491 -15.25 -0.27 32.55
N ALA A 492 -16.19 -1.18 32.77
CA ALA A 492 -16.10 -2.16 33.85
C ALA A 492 -15.39 -3.42 33.36
N ASN A 493 -14.26 -3.77 34.04
CA ASN A 493 -13.49 -5.00 33.80
C ASN A 493 -13.20 -5.29 32.31
N PRO A 494 -12.60 -4.34 31.56
CA PRO A 494 -12.28 -4.55 30.16
C PRO A 494 -11.24 -5.67 30.02
N VAL A 495 -11.39 -6.44 28.93
CA VAL A 495 -10.45 -7.50 28.52
C VAL A 495 -9.54 -6.95 27.44
N TYR A 496 -8.25 -7.19 27.57
CA TYR A 496 -7.24 -6.69 26.63
C TYR A 496 -6.55 -7.85 25.94
N THR A 497 -6.56 -7.82 24.62
CA THR A 497 -5.80 -8.74 23.77
C THR A 497 -4.75 -7.95 23.00
N LYS A 498 -3.49 -8.09 23.39
CA LYS A 498 -2.37 -7.45 22.70
C LYS A 498 -2.06 -8.22 21.41
N VAL A 499 -2.11 -7.54 20.29
CA VAL A 499 -1.74 -8.09 19.00
C VAL A 499 -0.25 -7.84 18.74
N ASN A 500 0.21 -6.59 18.91
CA ASN A 500 1.62 -6.18 18.76
C ASN A 500 1.89 -4.84 19.47
N ASP A 501 3.05 -4.24 19.23
CA ASP A 501 3.44 -2.94 19.83
C ASP A 501 2.53 -1.76 19.45
N THR A 502 1.79 -1.90 18.37
CA THR A 502 0.96 -0.82 17.80
C THR A 502 -0.53 -1.12 17.81
N GLU A 503 -0.94 -2.32 18.29
CA GLU A 503 -2.33 -2.75 18.23
C GLU A 503 -2.74 -3.57 19.47
N VAL A 504 -3.84 -3.15 20.07
CA VAL A 504 -4.51 -3.84 21.19
C VAL A 504 -6.01 -3.89 20.92
N ILE A 505 -6.63 -5.04 21.07
CA ILE A 505 -8.09 -5.19 21.06
C ILE A 505 -8.58 -5.07 22.51
N ILE A 506 -9.58 -4.21 22.71
CA ILE A 506 -10.24 -4.04 24.01
C ILE A 506 -11.70 -4.47 23.88
N GLU A 507 -12.13 -5.37 24.75
CA GLU A 507 -13.50 -5.81 24.85
C GLU A 507 -14.06 -5.47 26.25
N ALA A 508 -15.30 -4.94 26.30
CA ALA A 508 -15.94 -4.58 27.54
C ALA A 508 -17.48 -4.81 27.45
N ALA A 509 -18.14 -4.81 28.57
CA ALA A 509 -19.60 -4.80 28.61
C ALA A 509 -20.15 -3.54 27.93
N ALA A 510 -21.44 -3.58 27.55
CA ALA A 510 -22.16 -2.42 27.04
C ALA A 510 -22.04 -1.23 28.02
N MET A 511 -21.85 -0.03 27.47
CA MET A 511 -21.66 1.19 28.26
C MET A 511 -22.84 2.14 28.07
N ALA A 512 -23.06 3.01 29.04
CA ALA A 512 -24.11 4.03 28.94
C ALA A 512 -23.83 5.05 27.82
N VAL A 513 -24.87 5.72 27.33
CA VAL A 513 -24.73 6.78 26.33
C VAL A 513 -23.86 7.92 26.86
N SER A 514 -22.71 8.10 26.29
CA SER A 514 -21.74 9.16 26.63
C SER A 514 -20.53 9.11 25.70
N SER A 515 -19.66 10.11 25.83
CA SER A 515 -18.33 10.14 25.23
C SER A 515 -17.31 9.66 26.26
N TYR A 516 -16.45 8.71 25.87
CA TYR A 516 -15.46 8.10 26.75
C TYR A 516 -14.07 8.26 26.16
N GLN A 517 -13.10 8.62 27.01
CA GLN A 517 -11.71 8.70 26.58
C GLN A 517 -11.05 7.32 26.58
N VAL A 518 -10.39 7.00 25.48
CA VAL A 518 -9.49 5.84 25.33
C VAL A 518 -8.07 6.38 25.28
N GLN A 519 -7.26 6.06 26.25
CA GLN A 519 -5.96 6.70 26.43
C GLN A 519 -4.93 5.76 27.03
N ALA A 520 -3.67 6.04 26.73
CA ALA A 520 -2.53 5.35 27.33
C ALA A 520 -1.95 6.21 28.46
N THR A 521 -1.63 5.56 29.57
CA THR A 521 -1.01 6.20 30.75
C THR A 521 0.42 5.68 30.89
N ASN A 522 1.37 6.60 30.89
CA ASN A 522 2.79 6.32 31.07
C ASN A 522 3.21 6.53 32.54
N GLN A 523 4.28 5.89 32.99
CA GLN A 523 4.81 6.03 34.34
C GLN A 523 5.26 7.46 34.69
N THR A 524 5.58 8.27 33.70
CA THR A 524 5.84 9.69 33.85
C THR A 524 4.60 10.51 34.23
N GLY A 525 3.42 9.90 34.28
CA GLY A 525 2.13 10.58 34.45
C GLY A 525 1.65 11.29 33.21
N ASN A 526 2.42 11.22 32.10
CA ASN A 526 2.02 11.80 30.83
C ASN A 526 0.93 10.91 30.22
N VAL A 527 -0.30 11.41 30.22
CA VAL A 527 -1.42 10.82 29.50
C VAL A 527 -1.30 11.32 28.06
N GLY A 528 -1.02 10.43 27.14
CA GLY A 528 -1.03 10.77 25.69
C GLY A 528 -2.39 11.33 25.29
N THR A 529 -2.43 12.09 24.20
CA THR A 529 -3.72 12.51 23.60
C THR A 529 -4.59 11.28 23.40
N GLY A 530 -5.70 11.21 24.14
CA GLY A 530 -6.67 10.10 24.01
C GLY A 530 -7.49 10.21 22.73
N GLN A 531 -8.16 9.12 22.39
CA GLN A 531 -9.19 9.08 21.36
C GLN A 531 -10.55 8.99 22.03
N THR A 532 -11.57 9.55 21.40
CA THR A 532 -12.91 9.56 21.97
C THR A 532 -13.75 8.44 21.38
N LEU A 533 -14.23 7.53 22.24
CA LEU A 533 -15.28 6.59 21.91
C LEU A 533 -16.64 7.23 22.16
N GLN A 534 -17.47 7.30 21.15
CA GLN A 534 -18.84 7.74 21.26
C GLN A 534 -19.75 6.52 21.48
N VAL A 535 -20.41 6.45 22.62
CA VAL A 535 -21.46 5.46 22.85
C VAL A 535 -22.81 6.16 22.72
N ILE A 536 -23.60 5.73 21.73
CA ILE A 536 -24.87 6.34 21.37
C ILE A 536 -26.03 5.39 21.63
N ALA A 537 -27.24 5.95 21.81
CA ALA A 537 -28.45 5.16 21.84
C ALA A 537 -28.80 4.66 20.40
N PRO A 538 -29.44 3.48 20.27
CA PRO A 538 -30.06 3.11 18.99
C PRO A 538 -31.03 4.18 18.54
N GLN A 539 -30.92 4.62 17.28
CA GLN A 539 -31.78 5.62 16.70
C GLN A 539 -32.85 4.97 15.81
N ALA A 540 -34.10 5.15 16.14
CA ALA A 540 -35.19 4.75 15.27
C ALA A 540 -35.48 5.86 14.22
N TYR A 541 -35.13 5.58 12.99
CA TYR A 541 -35.43 6.49 11.88
C TYR A 541 -36.83 6.20 11.32
N THR A 542 -37.54 7.26 11.01
CA THR A 542 -38.85 7.16 10.34
C THR A 542 -38.66 7.12 8.83
N TYR A 543 -39.58 6.42 8.14
CA TYR A 543 -39.59 6.40 6.68
C TYR A 543 -39.69 7.83 6.12
N GLY A 544 -38.90 8.10 5.09
CA GLY A 544 -38.89 9.37 4.39
C GLY A 544 -38.22 9.26 3.03
N ALA A 545 -38.66 10.11 2.11
CA ALA A 545 -38.07 10.30 0.80
C ALA A 545 -37.76 11.77 0.57
N PHE A 546 -36.53 12.10 0.18
CA PHE A 546 -36.03 13.47 0.09
C PHE A 546 -35.36 13.67 -1.25
N ALA A 547 -35.58 14.81 -1.91
CA ALA A 547 -34.95 15.09 -3.20
C ALA A 547 -33.45 15.39 -3.04
N THR A 548 -32.59 14.70 -3.81
CA THR A 548 -31.17 14.99 -3.93
C THR A 548 -30.85 15.96 -5.07
N GLY A 549 -31.54 15.83 -6.19
CA GLY A 549 -31.59 16.85 -7.25
C GLY A 549 -30.39 16.91 -8.17
N GLY A 550 -29.54 15.88 -8.26
CA GLY A 550 -28.38 15.87 -9.15
C GLY A 550 -27.63 14.54 -9.13
N THR A 551 -26.59 14.40 -9.94
CA THR A 551 -25.77 13.21 -9.98
C THR A 551 -25.00 13.04 -8.67
N ILE A 552 -25.13 11.88 -8.03
CA ILE A 552 -24.49 11.56 -6.76
C ILE A 552 -23.21 10.75 -7.01
N GLY A 553 -22.08 11.24 -6.51
CA GLY A 553 -20.81 10.52 -6.53
C GLY A 553 -20.70 9.50 -5.40
N SER A 554 -20.98 9.90 -4.16
CA SER A 554 -20.98 9.00 -3.02
C SER A 554 -21.96 9.42 -1.92
N MET A 555 -22.38 8.43 -1.12
CA MET A 555 -23.21 8.59 0.08
C MET A 555 -22.43 8.09 1.29
N LEU A 556 -22.49 8.79 2.41
CA LEU A 556 -21.82 8.44 3.67
C LEU A 556 -22.77 8.61 4.85
N TYR A 557 -23.00 7.55 5.62
CA TYR A 557 -23.77 7.61 6.87
C TYR A 557 -22.88 7.87 8.08
N ASP A 558 -23.23 8.86 8.87
CA ASP A 558 -22.57 9.24 10.12
C ASP A 558 -23.51 9.00 11.31
N PRO A 559 -23.31 7.90 12.04
CA PRO A 559 -24.17 7.57 13.19
C PRO A 559 -23.96 8.47 14.40
N GLU A 560 -22.80 9.11 14.54
CA GLU A 560 -22.52 10.02 15.65
C GLU A 560 -23.42 11.27 15.60
N ARG A 561 -23.72 11.71 14.38
CA ARG A 561 -24.45 12.96 14.14
C ARG A 561 -25.83 12.74 13.54
N ASP A 562 -26.29 11.49 13.49
CA ASP A 562 -27.55 11.11 12.85
C ASP A 562 -27.70 11.78 11.48
N ALA A 563 -26.66 11.65 10.64
CA ALA A 563 -26.60 12.35 9.38
C ALA A 563 -26.22 11.44 8.22
N VAL A 564 -26.69 11.80 7.03
CA VAL A 564 -26.26 11.19 5.76
C VAL A 564 -25.74 12.30 4.85
N TYR A 565 -24.54 12.13 4.37
CA TYR A 565 -23.87 13.06 3.47
C TYR A 565 -23.88 12.54 2.04
N PHE A 566 -23.98 13.46 1.09
CA PHE A 566 -23.90 13.18 -0.34
C PHE A 566 -22.87 14.09 -1.01
N ALA A 567 -21.99 13.51 -1.80
CA ALA A 567 -21.23 14.26 -2.81
C ALA A 567 -22.12 14.43 -4.02
N ASN A 568 -22.80 15.57 -4.13
CA ASN A 568 -23.64 15.87 -5.30
C ASN A 568 -22.79 16.52 -6.39
N MET A 569 -22.33 15.72 -7.33
CA MET A 569 -21.50 16.13 -8.46
C MET A 569 -22.27 17.04 -9.42
N GLY A 570 -23.55 16.73 -9.64
CA GLY A 570 -24.41 17.50 -10.55
C GLY A 570 -24.66 18.92 -10.09
N LEU A 571 -24.68 19.15 -8.79
CA LEU A 571 -24.87 20.48 -8.17
C LEU A 571 -23.60 21.10 -7.63
N ASN A 572 -22.47 20.40 -7.65
CA ASN A 572 -21.21 20.81 -7.01
C ASN A 572 -21.39 21.17 -5.53
N THR A 573 -22.11 20.32 -4.79
CA THR A 573 -22.43 20.56 -3.38
C THR A 573 -22.19 19.31 -2.53
N LEU A 574 -21.70 19.55 -1.34
CA LEU A 574 -21.82 18.63 -0.23
C LEU A 574 -23.20 18.82 0.40
N GLN A 575 -24.03 17.81 0.32
CA GLN A 575 -25.35 17.78 0.94
C GLN A 575 -25.30 16.99 2.24
N ARG A 576 -25.90 17.54 3.31
CA ARG A 576 -26.05 16.86 4.59
C ARG A 576 -27.52 16.79 4.95
N TYR A 577 -28.03 15.59 5.06
CA TYR A 577 -29.33 15.31 5.66
C TYR A 577 -29.12 14.94 7.13
N SER A 578 -29.66 15.75 8.04
CA SER A 578 -29.55 15.53 9.49
C SER A 578 -30.90 15.16 10.07
N TYR A 579 -30.93 14.12 10.91
CA TYR A 579 -32.11 13.68 11.61
C TYR A 579 -32.18 14.30 13.01
N THR A 580 -33.29 14.91 13.38
CA THR A 580 -33.48 15.57 14.68
C THR A 580 -34.46 14.83 15.59
N GLY A 581 -34.56 13.50 15.48
CA GLY A 581 -35.44 12.67 16.28
C GLY A 581 -36.90 12.56 15.74
N ALA A 582 -37.29 13.43 14.79
CA ALA A 582 -38.58 13.38 14.17
C ALA A 582 -38.57 13.72 12.67
N THR A 583 -37.66 14.57 12.26
CA THR A 583 -37.60 15.11 10.89
C THR A 583 -36.18 15.17 10.36
N TRP A 584 -36.04 15.01 9.05
CA TRP A 584 -34.82 15.23 8.33
C TRP A 584 -34.75 16.66 7.82
N SER A 585 -33.60 17.27 7.93
CA SER A 585 -33.29 18.60 7.40
C SER A 585 -32.08 18.55 6.46
N LEU A 586 -32.15 19.25 5.34
CA LEU A 586 -31.07 19.36 4.36
C LEU A 586 -30.25 20.63 4.59
N THR A 587 -28.96 20.47 4.66
CA THR A 587 -27.99 21.57 4.59
C THR A 587 -27.06 21.31 3.39
N THR A 588 -26.76 22.36 2.63
CA THR A 588 -25.92 22.29 1.44
C THR A 588 -24.74 23.23 1.55
N THR A 589 -23.56 22.77 1.17
CA THR A 589 -22.32 23.58 1.10
C THR A 589 -21.74 23.43 -0.31
N SER A 590 -21.41 24.55 -0.95
CA SER A 590 -20.77 24.52 -2.27
C SER A 590 -19.35 23.97 -2.18
N VAL A 591 -19.09 22.92 -2.95
CA VAL A 591 -17.78 22.31 -3.12
C VAL A 591 -17.56 22.06 -4.61
N PRO A 592 -16.85 22.96 -5.30
CA PRO A 592 -16.62 22.83 -6.75
C PRO A 592 -15.94 21.51 -7.09
N ALA A 593 -16.45 20.87 -8.14
CA ALA A 593 -15.94 19.61 -8.67
C ALA A 593 -15.92 18.46 -7.64
N ILE A 594 -16.81 18.49 -6.64
CA ILE A 594 -16.94 17.41 -5.66
C ILE A 594 -17.21 16.08 -6.37
N ALA A 595 -16.59 15.01 -5.87
CA ALA A 595 -16.76 13.67 -6.42
C ALA A 595 -17.12 12.66 -5.33
N ASN A 596 -16.30 12.50 -4.29
CA ASN A 596 -16.45 11.45 -3.30
C ASN A 596 -16.24 11.94 -1.88
N LEU A 597 -16.75 11.16 -0.93
CA LEU A 597 -16.68 11.40 0.51
C LEU A 597 -16.05 10.23 1.25
N GLY A 598 -15.43 10.53 2.39
CA GLY A 598 -15.01 9.59 3.41
C GLY A 598 -15.05 10.24 4.78
N MET A 599 -14.84 9.46 5.84
CA MET A 599 -14.76 9.95 7.22
C MET A 599 -13.45 9.50 7.85
N THR A 600 -12.75 10.44 8.49
CA THR A 600 -11.52 10.09 9.22
C THR A 600 -11.81 9.15 10.40
N PRO A 601 -10.86 8.24 10.74
CA PRO A 601 -10.94 7.51 12.00
C PRO A 601 -11.14 8.48 13.17
N GLY A 602 -12.14 8.23 14.01
CA GLY A 602 -12.54 9.14 15.08
C GLY A 602 -13.56 10.20 14.68
N GLY A 603 -14.02 10.25 13.44
CA GLY A 603 -15.16 11.06 13.00
C GLY A 603 -14.97 12.57 12.99
N ALA A 604 -13.73 13.05 13.19
CA ALA A 604 -13.47 14.49 13.33
C ALA A 604 -13.59 15.26 12.02
N SER A 605 -13.27 14.63 10.89
CA SER A 605 -13.25 15.30 9.59
C SER A 605 -13.92 14.46 8.50
N LEU A 606 -14.69 15.13 7.66
CA LEU A 606 -15.07 14.61 6.35
C LEU A 606 -13.89 14.76 5.39
N VAL A 607 -13.59 13.70 4.69
CA VAL A 607 -12.61 13.68 3.59
C VAL A 607 -13.39 13.85 2.30
N VAL A 608 -13.06 14.86 1.53
CA VAL A 608 -13.75 15.19 0.28
C VAL A 608 -12.76 15.13 -0.86
N ALA A 609 -13.01 14.24 -1.81
CA ALA A 609 -12.29 14.22 -3.08
C ALA A 609 -13.00 15.08 -4.11
N THR A 610 -12.21 15.78 -4.93
CA THR A 610 -12.71 16.59 -6.05
C THR A 610 -11.98 16.19 -7.33
N SER A 611 -12.60 16.41 -8.48
CA SER A 611 -11.96 16.25 -9.79
C SER A 611 -11.07 17.42 -10.20
N ALA A 612 -10.74 18.33 -9.28
CA ALA A 612 -9.81 19.41 -9.51
C ALA A 612 -8.37 18.89 -9.64
N THR A 613 -7.53 19.63 -10.35
CA THR A 613 -6.10 19.26 -10.54
C THR A 613 -5.21 19.60 -9.35
N THR A 614 -5.67 20.50 -8.48
CA THR A 614 -4.97 20.92 -7.25
C THR A 614 -5.98 20.97 -6.11
N SER A 615 -5.49 20.82 -4.87
CA SER A 615 -6.34 20.74 -3.66
C SER A 615 -7.48 19.73 -3.85
N ASN A 616 -7.17 18.62 -4.52
CA ASN A 616 -8.16 17.64 -4.95
C ASN A 616 -8.61 16.71 -3.81
N LEU A 617 -7.92 16.71 -2.68
CA LEU A 617 -8.34 16.02 -1.46
C LEU A 617 -8.40 17.04 -0.30
N ARG A 618 -9.56 17.16 0.34
CA ARG A 618 -9.82 18.15 1.39
C ARG A 618 -10.34 17.49 2.65
N LEU A 619 -9.93 18.01 3.80
CA LEU A 619 -10.49 17.67 5.10
C LEU A 619 -11.38 18.82 5.57
N LEU A 620 -12.65 18.51 5.80
CA LEU A 620 -13.64 19.45 6.31
C LEU A 620 -14.02 19.05 7.73
N ASP A 621 -14.21 20.04 8.61
CA ASP A 621 -14.63 19.80 9.97
C ASP A 621 -16.05 19.18 10.02
N ALA A 622 -16.12 17.91 10.43
CA ALA A 622 -17.38 17.19 10.50
C ALA A 622 -18.31 17.66 11.64
N SER A 623 -17.80 18.40 12.64
CA SER A 623 -18.59 18.95 13.74
C SER A 623 -19.51 20.08 13.30
N GLN A 624 -19.26 20.68 12.13
CA GLN A 624 -20.03 21.77 11.59
C GLN A 624 -21.39 21.31 11.06
N THR A 625 -22.43 22.09 11.34
CA THR A 625 -23.79 21.74 10.96
C THR A 625 -24.35 22.53 9.79
N THR A 626 -23.84 23.74 9.56
CA THR A 626 -24.37 24.68 8.56
C THR A 626 -23.39 25.03 7.45
N SER A 627 -22.11 25.11 7.76
CA SER A 627 -21.04 25.36 6.78
C SER A 627 -19.80 24.59 7.20
N PHE A 628 -19.21 23.83 6.31
CA PHE A 628 -18.04 23.05 6.62
C PHE A 628 -16.77 23.89 6.45
N THR A 629 -15.99 24.02 7.53
CA THR A 629 -14.71 24.69 7.48
C THR A 629 -13.64 23.72 6.97
N GLU A 630 -12.89 24.15 5.97
CA GLU A 630 -11.73 23.39 5.50
C GLU A 630 -10.62 23.48 6.54
N GLN A 631 -10.19 22.32 7.03
CA GLN A 631 -9.11 22.18 8.00
C GLN A 631 -7.75 22.01 7.28
N LYS A 632 -7.74 21.30 6.17
CA LYS A 632 -6.55 20.93 5.42
C LYS A 632 -6.90 20.49 4.01
N HIS A 633 -5.96 20.65 3.08
CA HIS A 633 -6.05 20.05 1.75
C HIS A 633 -4.72 19.47 1.31
N PHE A 634 -4.78 18.61 0.30
CA PHE A 634 -3.64 17.95 -0.29
C PHE A 634 -3.76 17.96 -1.81
N ASP A 635 -2.60 18.03 -2.46
CA ASP A 635 -2.46 17.78 -3.89
C ASP A 635 -2.06 16.31 -4.08
N VAL A 636 -3.00 15.49 -4.52
CA VAL A 636 -2.75 14.06 -4.76
C VAL A 636 -2.56 13.85 -6.26
N PRO A 637 -1.33 13.59 -6.70
CA PRO A 637 -1.02 13.46 -8.12
C PRO A 637 -1.77 12.30 -8.77
N GLY A 638 -2.46 12.58 -9.88
CA GLY A 638 -3.13 11.56 -10.67
C GLY A 638 -4.31 10.87 -9.98
N MET A 639 -4.80 11.41 -8.86
CA MET A 639 -5.97 10.89 -8.17
C MET A 639 -7.17 10.92 -9.11
N GLN A 640 -7.80 9.77 -9.26
CA GLN A 640 -9.12 9.66 -9.87
C GLN A 640 -10.13 9.36 -8.78
N PRO A 641 -11.12 10.23 -8.57
CA PRO A 641 -12.22 9.91 -7.68
C PRO A 641 -12.97 8.71 -8.25
N GLY A 642 -12.99 7.61 -7.51
CA GLY A 642 -13.77 6.43 -7.85
C GLY A 642 -15.29 6.70 -7.75
N HIS A 643 -16.09 5.65 -7.85
CA HIS A 643 -17.56 5.75 -7.78
C HIS A 643 -18.14 5.42 -6.39
N ASP A 644 -17.31 5.21 -5.36
CA ASP A 644 -17.71 4.85 -4.00
C ASP A 644 -17.17 5.82 -2.96
N THR A 645 -17.50 5.59 -1.69
CA THR A 645 -16.90 6.32 -0.58
C THR A 645 -15.39 6.12 -0.56
N ILE A 646 -14.67 7.15 -0.14
CA ILE A 646 -13.22 7.08 0.05
C ILE A 646 -12.93 6.16 1.23
N PRO A 647 -12.29 5.01 1.04
CA PRO A 647 -11.94 4.15 2.16
C PRO A 647 -10.78 4.75 2.95
N ILE A 648 -10.97 4.87 4.26
CA ILE A 648 -9.95 5.39 5.18
C ILE A 648 -9.70 4.34 6.25
N LEU A 649 -8.50 3.79 6.24
CA LEU A 649 -8.12 2.78 7.20
C LEU A 649 -7.84 3.40 8.59
N ASN A 650 -7.87 2.56 9.62
CA ASN A 650 -7.66 2.99 11.00
C ASN A 650 -6.27 3.60 11.27
N ASP A 651 -5.33 3.42 10.36
CA ASP A 651 -4.01 4.07 10.39
C ASP A 651 -4.02 5.52 9.84
N GLY A 652 -5.17 6.03 9.44
CA GLY A 652 -5.34 7.39 8.92
C GLY A 652 -4.93 7.58 7.46
N ARG A 653 -4.79 6.50 6.69
CA ARG A 653 -4.54 6.56 5.25
C ARG A 653 -5.84 6.46 4.45
N ALA A 654 -6.05 7.44 3.58
CA ALA A 654 -7.09 7.41 2.57
C ALA A 654 -6.56 6.75 1.28
N TRP A 655 -7.31 5.83 0.70
CA TRP A 655 -6.89 5.04 -0.46
C TRP A 655 -7.65 5.44 -1.72
N PHE A 656 -6.95 5.47 -2.85
CA PHE A 656 -7.47 5.93 -4.14
C PHE A 656 -6.91 5.11 -5.29
N SER A 657 -7.70 4.98 -6.34
CA SER A 657 -7.20 4.69 -7.67
C SER A 657 -6.62 5.96 -8.31
N GLY A 658 -5.64 5.83 -9.18
CA GLY A 658 -4.97 6.95 -9.83
C GLY A 658 -4.70 6.71 -11.31
N SER A 659 -4.49 7.80 -12.05
CA SER A 659 -4.14 7.76 -13.46
C SER A 659 -2.60 7.82 -13.64
N PRO A 660 -2.00 7.07 -14.57
CA PRO A 660 -2.57 5.96 -15.32
C PRO A 660 -2.44 4.64 -14.58
N TYR A 661 -3.54 4.12 -14.04
CA TYR A 661 -3.61 2.77 -13.46
C TYR A 661 -2.76 2.54 -12.21
N SER A 662 -2.67 3.50 -11.31
CA SER A 662 -1.99 3.36 -10.03
C SER A 662 -2.98 3.24 -8.88
N PHE A 663 -2.56 2.56 -7.82
CA PHE A 663 -3.29 2.52 -6.57
C PHE A 663 -2.37 3.01 -5.45
N GLY A 664 -2.87 3.89 -4.62
CA GLY A 664 -2.06 4.48 -3.58
C GLY A 664 -2.87 5.04 -2.43
N SER A 665 -2.16 5.47 -1.42
CA SER A 665 -2.75 6.07 -0.23
C SER A 665 -2.12 7.41 0.11
N VAL A 666 -2.91 8.27 0.75
CA VAL A 666 -2.45 9.52 1.35
C VAL A 666 -2.59 9.42 2.85
N ASN A 667 -1.52 9.66 3.55
CA ASN A 667 -1.57 9.84 4.99
C ASN A 667 -2.18 11.21 5.32
N LEU A 668 -3.38 11.22 5.91
CA LEU A 668 -4.15 12.43 6.17
C LEU A 668 -3.53 13.35 7.21
N SER A 669 -2.59 12.88 8.02
CA SER A 669 -1.86 13.72 8.98
C SER A 669 -0.70 14.45 8.33
N THR A 670 0.08 13.79 7.47
CA THR A 670 1.32 14.31 6.87
C THR A 670 1.16 14.79 5.44
N GLY A 671 0.17 14.29 4.70
CA GLY A 671 0.01 14.50 3.26
C GLY A 671 0.92 13.61 2.41
N ALA A 672 1.69 12.72 3.03
CA ALA A 672 2.57 11.83 2.29
C ALA A 672 1.76 10.86 1.43
N PHE A 673 2.03 10.88 0.13
CA PHE A 673 1.48 9.92 -0.83
C PHE A 673 2.40 8.70 -0.91
N THR A 674 1.79 7.52 -0.90
CA THR A 674 2.50 6.25 -1.06
C THR A 674 1.75 5.41 -2.09
N GLN A 675 2.43 5.09 -3.17
CA GLN A 675 1.90 4.16 -4.17
C GLN A 675 2.10 2.72 -3.69
N LEU A 676 1.07 1.88 -3.83
CA LEU A 676 1.19 0.46 -3.53
C LEU A 676 2.20 -0.18 -4.50
N GLN A 677 3.17 -0.90 -3.94
CA GLN A 677 4.15 -1.65 -4.71
C GLN A 677 3.76 -3.12 -4.73
N GLY A 678 3.90 -3.77 -5.87
CA GLY A 678 3.59 -5.20 -6.02
C GLY A 678 2.37 -5.48 -6.90
N ASN A 679 1.89 -6.72 -6.90
CA ASN A 679 0.63 -7.09 -7.55
C ASN A 679 -0.56 -6.80 -6.63
N PRO A 680 -1.66 -6.22 -7.16
CA PRO A 680 -1.82 -5.77 -8.53
C PRO A 680 -1.21 -4.38 -8.75
N GLN A 681 -0.40 -4.23 -9.77
CA GLN A 681 0.18 -2.94 -10.16
C GLN A 681 -0.86 -1.98 -10.76
N TRP A 682 -2.04 -2.49 -11.08
CA TRP A 682 -3.00 -1.84 -11.94
C TRP A 682 -4.40 -1.94 -11.34
N LEU A 683 -4.85 -0.90 -10.65
CA LEU A 683 -6.25 -0.71 -10.31
C LEU A 683 -6.82 0.38 -11.22
N PHE A 684 -7.90 0.03 -11.90
CA PHE A 684 -8.59 0.96 -12.79
C PHE A 684 -9.52 1.88 -12.01
N GLU A 685 -9.91 2.99 -12.63
CA GLU A 685 -10.85 3.97 -12.08
C GLU A 685 -12.20 3.36 -11.65
N ASP A 686 -12.59 2.22 -12.23
CA ASP A 686 -13.81 1.49 -11.89
C ASP A 686 -13.64 0.51 -10.71
N SER A 687 -12.54 0.54 -9.99
CA SER A 687 -12.35 -0.30 -8.81
C SER A 687 -13.35 0.06 -7.71
N ARG A 688 -13.86 -0.96 -7.02
CA ARG A 688 -14.83 -0.81 -5.94
C ARG A 688 -14.21 -1.20 -4.61
N PHE A 689 -14.66 -0.55 -3.56
CA PHE A 689 -14.10 -0.68 -2.23
C PHE A 689 -15.19 -1.05 -1.22
N ALA A 690 -14.84 -1.93 -0.29
CA ALA A 690 -15.64 -2.17 0.90
C ALA A 690 -14.72 -2.17 2.13
N LEU A 691 -15.17 -1.52 3.18
CA LEU A 691 -14.43 -1.35 4.42
C LEU A 691 -15.39 -1.53 5.60
N GLY A 692 -15.05 -2.42 6.52
CA GLY A 692 -15.74 -2.49 7.80
C GLY A 692 -15.44 -1.25 8.67
N ARG A 693 -16.30 -0.93 9.62
CA ARG A 693 -16.05 0.20 10.54
C ARG A 693 -14.90 -0.05 11.52
N ASP A 694 -14.40 -1.28 11.60
CA ASP A 694 -13.15 -1.57 12.29
C ASP A 694 -11.94 -0.90 11.61
N GLY A 695 -12.06 -0.47 10.35
CA GLY A 695 -11.04 0.23 9.61
C GLY A 695 -9.78 -0.58 9.34
N GLU A 696 -9.83 -1.91 9.51
CA GLU A 696 -8.64 -2.76 9.51
C GLU A 696 -8.36 -3.44 8.18
N ARG A 697 -9.42 -3.71 7.41
CA ARG A 697 -9.29 -4.43 6.15
C ARG A 697 -10.11 -3.78 5.06
N LEU A 698 -9.40 -3.36 4.02
CA LEU A 698 -9.98 -2.83 2.80
C LEU A 698 -10.12 -3.95 1.78
N TYR A 699 -11.34 -4.27 1.40
CA TYR A 699 -11.61 -5.16 0.28
C TYR A 699 -11.68 -4.34 -1.00
N ILE A 700 -11.00 -4.81 -2.01
CA ILE A 700 -10.86 -4.13 -3.28
C ILE A 700 -11.28 -5.09 -4.37
N HIS A 701 -12.20 -4.65 -5.19
CA HIS A 701 -12.54 -5.33 -6.41
C HIS A 701 -12.15 -4.49 -7.61
N GLN A 702 -11.34 -5.04 -8.47
CA GLN A 702 -10.98 -4.44 -9.73
C GLN A 702 -11.97 -4.86 -10.82
N ASN A 703 -12.66 -3.91 -11.35
CA ASN A 703 -13.44 -4.12 -12.56
C ASN A 703 -12.49 -4.09 -13.76
N GLY A 704 -12.42 -5.21 -14.49
CA GLY A 704 -11.51 -5.31 -15.63
C GLY A 704 -11.94 -4.39 -16.77
N CYS A 705 -11.06 -3.48 -17.16
CA CYS A 705 -11.23 -2.71 -18.37
C CYS A 705 -10.94 -3.57 -19.61
N CYS A 706 -11.77 -3.38 -20.62
CA CYS A 706 -11.42 -3.59 -22.04
C CYS A 706 -10.92 -4.99 -22.43
N THR A 707 -11.84 -5.89 -22.70
CA THR A 707 -11.61 -7.10 -23.52
C THR A 707 -10.59 -8.13 -23.03
N GLY A 708 -10.90 -8.83 -21.92
CA GLY A 708 -10.35 -10.18 -21.73
C GLY A 708 -8.85 -10.36 -21.51
N ALA A 709 -8.07 -9.29 -21.52
CA ALA A 709 -6.60 -9.36 -21.44
C ALA A 709 -6.04 -9.10 -20.04
N TYR A 710 -6.85 -8.54 -19.14
CA TYR A 710 -6.41 -8.27 -17.77
C TYR A 710 -7.24 -9.10 -16.78
N PRO A 711 -6.59 -9.83 -15.88
CA PRO A 711 -7.29 -10.61 -14.89
C PRO A 711 -8.09 -9.68 -13.94
N PHE A 712 -9.30 -10.11 -13.60
CA PHE A 712 -10.08 -9.48 -12.54
C PHE A 712 -9.43 -9.87 -11.21
N TYR A 713 -9.13 -8.88 -10.38
CA TYR A 713 -8.57 -9.12 -9.08
C TYR A 713 -9.59 -8.77 -8.00
N THR A 714 -9.82 -9.68 -7.11
CA THR A 714 -10.41 -9.39 -5.80
C THR A 714 -9.32 -9.60 -4.77
N LEU A 715 -9.06 -8.58 -3.99
CA LEU A 715 -8.02 -8.61 -2.97
C LEU A 715 -8.49 -7.90 -1.72
N TYR A 716 -7.82 -8.15 -0.63
CA TYR A 716 -7.92 -7.30 0.53
C TYR A 716 -6.56 -6.75 0.95
N LEU A 717 -6.58 -5.64 1.66
CA LEU A 717 -5.41 -4.96 2.16
C LEU A 717 -5.60 -4.69 3.65
N ASP A 718 -4.66 -5.14 4.45
CA ASP A 718 -4.68 -4.93 5.89
C ASP A 718 -4.02 -3.59 6.28
N ALA A 719 -4.65 -2.85 7.19
CA ALA A 719 -4.12 -1.59 7.71
C ALA A 719 -2.72 -1.76 8.34
N ALA A 720 -2.50 -2.88 9.04
CA ALA A 720 -1.27 -3.12 9.77
C ALA A 720 -0.05 -3.28 8.86
N THR A 721 -0.19 -3.98 7.73
CA THR A 721 0.93 -4.40 6.89
C THR A 721 1.01 -3.68 5.56
N SER A 722 -0.11 -3.13 5.08
CA SER A 722 -0.27 -2.61 3.71
C SER A 722 0.07 -3.65 2.62
N VAL A 723 -0.05 -4.92 2.96
CA VAL A 723 0.19 -6.02 2.03
C VAL A 723 -1.14 -6.40 1.38
N ALA A 724 -1.14 -6.48 0.06
CA ALA A 724 -2.28 -6.96 -0.71
C ALA A 724 -2.32 -8.48 -0.72
N HIS A 725 -3.48 -9.04 -0.43
CA HIS A 725 -3.74 -10.48 -0.45
C HIS A 725 -4.77 -10.79 -1.53
N GLU A 726 -4.38 -11.49 -2.57
CA GLU A 726 -5.26 -11.88 -3.66
C GLU A 726 -6.17 -13.04 -3.25
N ASN A 727 -7.38 -13.04 -3.80
CA ASN A 727 -8.25 -14.19 -3.64
C ASN A 727 -7.83 -15.33 -4.59
N PRO A 728 -7.48 -16.51 -4.08
CA PRO A 728 -6.98 -17.61 -4.89
C PRO A 728 -8.06 -18.28 -5.78
N ALA A 729 -9.33 -17.95 -5.59
CA ALA A 729 -10.42 -18.66 -6.27
C ALA A 729 -10.78 -18.13 -7.67
N GLY A 730 -10.19 -17.01 -8.10
CA GLY A 730 -10.47 -16.39 -9.41
C GLY A 730 -11.97 -16.08 -9.58
N PHE A 731 -12.37 -14.84 -9.44
CA PHE A 731 -13.78 -14.48 -9.51
C PHE A 731 -14.23 -14.08 -10.91
N GLU A 732 -15.52 -14.35 -11.18
CA GLU A 732 -16.25 -13.68 -12.25
C GLU A 732 -16.42 -12.17 -11.94
N ARG A 733 -16.77 -11.38 -12.94
CA ARG A 733 -16.91 -9.92 -12.90
C ARG A 733 -17.82 -9.46 -11.76
N PHE A 734 -17.34 -8.55 -10.92
CA PHE A 734 -18.10 -7.95 -9.83
C PHE A 734 -18.13 -6.44 -9.93
N TYR A 735 -19.15 -5.80 -9.38
CA TYR A 735 -19.42 -4.38 -9.56
C TYR A 735 -19.51 -3.60 -8.25
N TRP A 736 -19.81 -4.26 -7.16
CA TRP A 736 -19.92 -3.66 -5.84
C TRP A 736 -19.54 -4.64 -4.76
N ALA A 737 -19.20 -4.08 -3.62
CA ALA A 737 -18.89 -4.84 -2.42
C ALA A 737 -19.43 -4.09 -1.20
N SER A 738 -19.88 -4.84 -0.20
CA SER A 738 -20.20 -4.32 1.12
C SER A 738 -19.62 -5.22 2.20
N ALA A 739 -19.07 -4.64 3.25
CA ALA A 739 -18.51 -5.35 4.39
C ALA A 739 -19.34 -5.10 5.65
N SER A 740 -19.44 -6.13 6.52
CA SER A 740 -20.04 -5.94 7.86
C SER A 740 -19.22 -4.94 8.68
N GLU A 741 -19.85 -4.27 9.64
CA GLU A 741 -19.16 -3.27 10.46
C GLU A 741 -17.99 -3.83 11.26
N ASP A 742 -18.10 -5.07 11.71
CA ASP A 742 -17.03 -5.78 12.42
C ASP A 742 -15.93 -6.31 11.49
N GLY A 743 -16.06 -6.09 10.17
CA GLY A 743 -15.10 -6.52 9.16
C GLY A 743 -14.97 -8.04 9.00
N ASN A 744 -15.86 -8.83 9.60
CA ASN A 744 -15.75 -10.29 9.57
C ASN A 744 -16.37 -10.93 8.34
N ARG A 745 -17.17 -10.17 7.59
CA ARG A 745 -17.84 -10.64 6.39
C ARG A 745 -17.86 -9.59 5.31
N VAL A 746 -17.87 -10.07 4.08
CA VAL A 746 -17.98 -9.23 2.89
C VAL A 746 -18.84 -9.92 1.85
N VAL A 747 -19.71 -9.17 1.22
CA VAL A 747 -20.49 -9.60 0.06
C VAL A 747 -19.97 -8.91 -1.19
N PHE A 748 -19.82 -9.69 -2.24
CA PHE A 748 -19.45 -9.17 -3.56
C PHE A 748 -20.61 -9.42 -4.53
N ASN A 749 -20.90 -8.38 -5.33
CA ASN A 749 -21.83 -8.40 -6.45
C ASN A 749 -23.24 -8.90 -6.08
N SER A 750 -23.65 -8.74 -4.83
CA SER A 750 -24.90 -9.32 -4.33
C SER A 750 -25.05 -10.82 -4.59
N ASP A 751 -23.94 -11.52 -4.75
CA ASP A 751 -23.92 -12.89 -5.25
C ASP A 751 -23.28 -13.87 -4.27
N VAL A 752 -22.13 -13.51 -3.70
CA VAL A 752 -21.37 -14.40 -2.82
C VAL A 752 -20.95 -13.66 -1.55
N VAL A 753 -21.19 -14.30 -0.41
CA VAL A 753 -20.73 -13.83 0.90
C VAL A 753 -19.50 -14.61 1.29
N TYR A 754 -18.48 -13.89 1.76
CA TYR A 754 -17.21 -14.43 2.24
C TYR A 754 -16.95 -14.06 3.69
N SER A 755 -16.12 -14.85 4.35
CA SER A 755 -15.49 -14.48 5.62
C SER A 755 -14.44 -13.41 5.41
N ARG A 756 -13.90 -12.87 6.52
CA ARG A 756 -12.78 -11.91 6.51
C ARG A 756 -11.60 -12.40 5.66
N ASP A 757 -11.32 -13.68 5.62
CA ASP A 757 -10.16 -14.28 4.94
C ASP A 757 -10.51 -14.97 3.62
N PHE A 758 -11.58 -14.51 2.97
CA PHE A 758 -12.08 -15.02 1.69
C PHE A 758 -12.51 -16.51 1.68
N GLU A 759 -12.86 -17.04 2.83
CA GLU A 759 -13.56 -18.30 2.82
C GLU A 759 -15.02 -18.09 2.42
N GLN A 760 -15.49 -18.79 1.40
CA GLN A 760 -16.88 -18.66 0.98
C GLN A 760 -17.85 -19.12 2.08
N ILE A 761 -18.76 -18.23 2.47
CA ILE A 761 -19.85 -18.52 3.39
C ILE A 761 -21.03 -19.13 2.62
N GLY A 762 -21.40 -18.54 1.50
CA GLY A 762 -22.42 -19.06 0.62
C GLY A 762 -22.76 -18.12 -0.54
N LYS A 763 -23.60 -18.61 -1.45
CA LYS A 763 -24.10 -17.86 -2.60
C LYS A 763 -25.53 -17.36 -2.35
N ILE A 764 -25.81 -16.16 -2.83
CA ILE A 764 -27.14 -15.55 -2.83
C ILE A 764 -27.82 -15.98 -4.14
N VAL A 765 -28.75 -16.90 -4.05
CA VAL A 765 -29.53 -17.41 -5.18
C VAL A 765 -30.99 -17.06 -4.95
N PHE A 766 -31.57 -16.33 -5.88
CA PHE A 766 -33.00 -16.03 -5.81
C PHE A 766 -33.81 -17.13 -6.50
N PRO A 767 -34.97 -17.50 -5.94
CA PRO A 767 -35.81 -18.50 -6.55
C PRO A 767 -36.37 -17.98 -7.88
N GLY A 768 -36.30 -18.83 -8.90
CA GLY A 768 -36.84 -18.51 -10.23
C GLY A 768 -36.45 -19.57 -11.25
N SER A 769 -37.21 -19.69 -12.34
CA SER A 769 -36.82 -20.44 -13.52
C SER A 769 -35.90 -19.57 -14.39
N ALA A 770 -35.23 -20.16 -15.38
CA ALA A 770 -34.43 -19.42 -16.37
C ALA A 770 -35.25 -18.29 -17.07
N ALA A 771 -36.56 -18.35 -17.01
CA ALA A 771 -37.46 -17.31 -17.53
C ALA A 771 -37.71 -16.13 -16.56
N THR A 772 -37.32 -16.27 -15.28
CA THR A 772 -37.51 -15.25 -14.24
C THR A 772 -36.19 -14.92 -13.58
N GLN A 773 -35.25 -14.39 -14.36
CA GLN A 773 -33.95 -13.95 -13.83
C GLN A 773 -34.13 -12.67 -13.03
N TRP A 774 -33.50 -12.62 -11.85
CA TRP A 774 -33.41 -11.42 -11.03
C TRP A 774 -32.18 -10.60 -11.42
N ILE A 775 -32.39 -9.30 -11.61
CA ILE A 775 -31.29 -8.34 -11.80
C ILE A 775 -31.01 -7.75 -10.43
N LYS A 776 -29.88 -8.11 -9.87
CA LYS A 776 -29.37 -7.58 -8.60
C LYS A 776 -28.69 -6.25 -8.87
N LEU A 777 -28.94 -5.23 -8.07
CA LEU A 777 -28.42 -3.89 -8.27
C LEU A 777 -27.35 -3.52 -7.24
N GLU A 778 -27.67 -3.72 -5.96
CA GLU A 778 -26.80 -3.32 -4.86
C GLU A 778 -27.05 -4.24 -3.66
N SER A 779 -26.10 -4.31 -2.75
CA SER A 779 -26.24 -5.04 -1.49
C SER A 779 -25.54 -4.36 -0.34
N GLU A 780 -26.11 -4.53 0.84
CA GLU A 780 -25.54 -4.04 2.10
C GLU A 780 -25.64 -5.12 3.18
N MET A 781 -24.63 -5.21 4.03
CA MET A 781 -24.63 -6.15 5.13
C MET A 781 -25.11 -5.52 6.43
N SER A 782 -25.80 -6.29 7.27
CA SER A 782 -26.05 -5.87 8.65
C SER A 782 -24.74 -5.61 9.39
N PRO A 783 -24.74 -4.76 10.42
CA PRO A 783 -23.52 -4.43 11.16
C PRO A 783 -22.77 -5.65 11.72
N ASP A 784 -23.48 -6.70 12.06
CA ASP A 784 -22.94 -7.96 12.58
C ASP A 784 -22.71 -9.03 11.48
N GLY A 785 -22.94 -8.69 10.21
CA GLY A 785 -22.78 -9.58 9.06
C GLY A 785 -23.75 -10.75 9.01
N THR A 786 -24.76 -10.80 9.91
CA THR A 786 -25.71 -11.93 9.97
C THR A 786 -26.81 -11.86 8.92
N ARG A 787 -27.05 -10.68 8.35
CA ARG A 787 -28.00 -10.44 7.27
C ARG A 787 -27.33 -9.70 6.12
N THR A 788 -27.76 -10.04 4.91
CA THR A 788 -27.42 -9.32 3.69
C THR A 788 -28.72 -8.84 3.04
N TYR A 789 -28.79 -7.57 2.71
CA TYR A 789 -29.91 -6.92 2.05
C TYR A 789 -29.53 -6.71 0.59
N VAL A 790 -30.37 -7.20 -0.32
CA VAL A 790 -30.08 -7.12 -1.77
C VAL A 790 -31.24 -6.45 -2.47
N ILE A 791 -30.98 -5.39 -3.18
CA ILE A 791 -31.97 -4.77 -4.08
C ILE A 791 -31.98 -5.55 -5.39
N ALA A 792 -33.15 -5.99 -5.84
CA ALA A 792 -33.29 -6.66 -7.11
C ALA A 792 -34.66 -6.43 -7.77
N TYR A 793 -34.66 -6.53 -9.09
CA TYR A 793 -35.84 -6.55 -9.95
C TYR A 793 -35.97 -7.89 -10.64
N ALA A 794 -37.20 -8.32 -10.92
CA ALA A 794 -37.39 -9.41 -11.87
C ALA A 794 -37.08 -8.92 -13.30
N ALA A 795 -36.31 -9.70 -14.06
CA ALA A 795 -35.93 -9.34 -15.44
C ALA A 795 -37.14 -9.08 -16.36
N THR A 796 -38.27 -9.75 -16.09
CA THR A 796 -39.54 -9.53 -16.80
C THR A 796 -40.20 -8.18 -16.46
N GLU A 797 -39.80 -7.56 -15.36
CA GLU A 797 -40.30 -6.24 -14.90
C GLU A 797 -39.43 -5.10 -15.43
N PHE A 798 -38.37 -5.40 -16.13
CA PHE A 798 -37.48 -4.45 -16.78
C PHE A 798 -38.02 -4.08 -18.16
N GLY A 799 -38.51 -2.86 -18.30
CA GLY A 799 -38.94 -2.33 -19.61
C GLY A 799 -37.74 -2.14 -20.54
N SER A 800 -37.89 -2.45 -21.79
CA SER A 800 -36.79 -2.48 -22.80
C SER A 800 -36.18 -1.12 -23.13
N THR A 801 -36.55 -0.04 -22.51
CA THR A 801 -36.15 1.29 -22.99
C THR A 801 -35.87 2.37 -21.95
N THR A 802 -36.34 2.36 -20.69
CA THR A 802 -36.08 3.58 -19.87
C THR A 802 -36.44 3.54 -18.38
N ALA A 803 -37.22 2.60 -17.87
CA ALA A 803 -37.51 2.56 -16.44
C ALA A 803 -38.07 1.19 -16.01
N PRO A 804 -37.81 0.75 -14.79
CA PRO A 804 -38.45 -0.42 -14.25
C PRO A 804 -39.95 -0.25 -14.24
N ILE A 805 -40.71 -1.25 -14.72
CA ILE A 805 -42.15 -1.26 -14.75
C ILE A 805 -42.72 -1.54 -13.34
N ALA A 806 -41.90 -2.15 -12.48
CA ALA A 806 -42.28 -2.49 -11.11
C ALA A 806 -41.25 -1.98 -10.09
N LYS A 807 -41.70 -1.85 -8.84
CA LYS A 807 -40.85 -1.44 -7.72
C LYS A 807 -39.77 -2.50 -7.45
N PRO A 808 -38.55 -2.11 -7.15
CA PRO A 808 -37.53 -3.04 -6.70
C PRO A 808 -37.91 -3.67 -5.36
N ARG A 809 -37.43 -4.86 -5.14
CA ARG A 809 -37.59 -5.57 -3.88
C ARG A 809 -36.25 -5.60 -3.16
N ILE A 810 -36.31 -5.42 -1.85
CA ILE A 810 -35.18 -5.60 -0.98
C ILE A 810 -35.29 -6.99 -0.36
N PHE A 811 -34.46 -7.90 -0.83
CA PHE A 811 -34.40 -9.25 -0.30
C PHE A 811 -33.55 -9.30 0.96
N VAL A 812 -34.02 -10.07 1.93
CA VAL A 812 -33.32 -10.30 3.19
C VAL A 812 -32.74 -11.71 3.16
N ILE A 813 -31.42 -11.82 3.22
CA ILE A 813 -30.68 -13.06 3.15
C ILE A 813 -30.08 -13.38 4.51
N ASP A 814 -30.21 -14.62 4.96
CA ASP A 814 -29.51 -15.10 6.14
C ASP A 814 -28.07 -15.45 5.82
N SER A 815 -27.16 -14.59 6.24
CA SER A 815 -25.71 -14.77 6.13
C SER A 815 -25.07 -15.14 7.47
N SER A 816 -25.86 -15.54 8.49
CA SER A 816 -25.36 -15.75 9.87
C SER A 816 -24.44 -16.96 10.01
N THR A 817 -24.71 -18.05 9.30
CA THR A 817 -23.97 -19.30 9.46
C THR A 817 -23.28 -19.73 8.17
N ARG A 818 -22.02 -20.21 8.32
CA ARG A 818 -21.36 -20.94 7.25
C ARG A 818 -21.87 -22.36 7.25
N ASN A 819 -22.48 -22.77 6.15
CA ASN A 819 -22.77 -24.17 5.93
C ASN A 819 -21.91 -24.68 4.76
N PRO A 820 -20.83 -25.41 5.03
CA PRO A 820 -19.92 -25.89 3.98
C PRO A 820 -20.59 -26.88 3.02
N THR A 821 -21.75 -27.41 3.36
CA THR A 821 -22.54 -28.31 2.51
C THR A 821 -23.66 -27.62 1.75
N GLN A 822 -24.06 -26.41 2.15
CA GLN A 822 -25.04 -25.59 1.46
C GLN A 822 -24.32 -24.46 0.71
N VAL A 823 -24.33 -24.55 -0.60
CA VAL A 823 -23.75 -23.49 -1.47
C VAL A 823 -24.63 -22.25 -1.46
N GLU A 824 -25.93 -22.38 -1.18
CA GLU A 824 -26.93 -21.30 -1.25
C GLU A 824 -27.30 -20.80 0.15
N LEU A 825 -27.36 -19.48 0.28
CA LEU A 825 -27.79 -18.82 1.51
C LEU A 825 -29.32 -18.75 1.57
N PRO A 826 -29.93 -18.96 2.75
CA PRO A 826 -31.39 -18.85 2.91
C PRO A 826 -31.88 -17.43 2.61
N VAL A 827 -32.83 -17.28 1.71
CA VAL A 827 -33.56 -16.05 1.49
C VAL A 827 -34.79 -16.03 2.40
N LEU A 828 -34.82 -15.11 3.37
CA LEU A 828 -35.86 -15.02 4.39
C LEU A 828 -37.18 -14.42 3.87
N GLY A 829 -37.08 -13.62 2.84
CA GLY A 829 -38.16 -12.91 2.21
C GLY A 829 -37.73 -11.58 1.60
N TYR A 830 -38.69 -10.76 1.25
CA TYR A 830 -38.44 -9.42 0.73
C TYR A 830 -39.45 -8.40 1.27
N PHE A 831 -39.09 -7.13 1.12
CA PHE A 831 -40.01 -6.00 1.30
C PHE A 831 -39.89 -4.98 0.17
N GLU A 832 -40.89 -4.16 -0.01
CA GLU A 832 -40.93 -3.13 -1.04
C GLU A 832 -40.90 -1.75 -0.40
N ILE A 833 -40.32 -0.77 -1.10
CA ILE A 833 -40.34 0.65 -0.72
C ILE A 833 -41.03 1.46 -1.80
N ASN A 834 -41.82 2.49 -1.37
CA ASN A 834 -42.63 3.25 -2.30
C ASN A 834 -41.85 4.24 -3.16
N ASP A 835 -40.84 4.88 -2.57
CA ASP A 835 -40.12 6.01 -3.16
C ASP A 835 -38.67 5.61 -3.45
N TYR A 836 -38.51 4.57 -4.26
CA TYR A 836 -37.19 4.04 -4.56
C TYR A 836 -36.29 5.08 -5.24
N PRO A 837 -35.02 5.21 -4.87
CA PRO A 837 -34.07 6.12 -5.51
C PRO A 837 -33.97 5.81 -6.99
N THR A 838 -34.37 6.75 -7.83
CA THR A 838 -34.33 6.61 -9.27
C THR A 838 -33.14 7.39 -9.82
N CYS A 839 -32.54 6.85 -10.85
CA CYS A 839 -31.55 7.53 -11.62
C CYS A 839 -32.20 8.34 -12.74
N ARG A 840 -31.55 9.41 -13.16
CA ARG A 840 -32.04 10.34 -14.15
C ARG A 840 -32.15 9.72 -15.55
N VAL A 841 -31.22 8.84 -15.86
CA VAL A 841 -31.10 8.13 -17.15
C VAL A 841 -30.65 6.70 -16.88
N PHE A 842 -31.54 5.74 -17.02
CA PHE A 842 -31.17 4.32 -17.00
C PHE A 842 -30.71 3.90 -18.40
N PRO A 843 -29.58 3.19 -18.60
CA PRO A 843 -28.70 2.51 -17.64
C PRO A 843 -27.50 3.33 -17.16
N ASP A 844 -27.42 4.61 -17.47
CA ASP A 844 -26.24 5.45 -17.23
C ASP A 844 -26.13 5.97 -15.78
N CYS A 845 -26.92 5.45 -14.85
CA CYS A 845 -26.77 5.83 -13.47
C CYS A 845 -25.80 4.93 -12.72
N ASN A 846 -25.00 5.55 -11.86
CA ASN A 846 -24.40 4.85 -10.74
C ASN A 846 -25.53 4.17 -9.97
N HIS A 847 -25.35 2.89 -9.64
CA HIS A 847 -26.33 2.13 -8.87
C HIS A 847 -26.73 2.89 -7.61
N PRO A 848 -27.98 2.74 -7.12
CA PRO A 848 -28.34 3.37 -5.87
C PRO A 848 -27.40 2.91 -4.78
N GLN A 849 -26.81 3.85 -4.08
CA GLN A 849 -25.91 3.53 -2.98
C GLN A 849 -26.72 3.13 -1.76
N MET A 850 -26.26 2.10 -1.07
CA MET A 850 -26.87 1.62 0.16
C MET A 850 -25.94 1.85 1.35
N SER A 851 -26.55 2.10 2.49
CA SER A 851 -25.90 2.02 3.79
C SER A 851 -26.92 1.60 4.84
N ILE A 852 -26.46 1.13 5.98
CA ILE A 852 -27.35 0.65 7.04
C ILE A 852 -27.08 1.39 8.35
N SER A 853 -28.15 1.62 9.14
CA SER A 853 -28.00 2.18 10.48
C SER A 853 -27.18 1.26 11.41
N LEU A 854 -26.51 1.85 12.38
CA LEU A 854 -25.64 1.14 13.30
C LEU A 854 -26.35 0.02 14.10
N ASP A 855 -27.65 0.15 14.29
CA ASP A 855 -28.47 -0.88 14.93
C ASP A 855 -29.05 -1.92 13.95
N GLY A 856 -28.75 -1.78 12.67
CA GLY A 856 -29.17 -2.71 11.63
C GLY A 856 -30.68 -2.65 11.30
N LYS A 857 -31.38 -1.58 11.67
CA LYS A 857 -32.85 -1.52 11.53
C LYS A 857 -33.37 -0.59 10.44
N THR A 858 -32.49 0.16 9.80
CA THR A 858 -32.88 1.12 8.76
C THR A 858 -31.85 1.11 7.63
N LEU A 859 -32.32 1.01 6.40
CA LEU A 859 -31.52 1.21 5.20
C LEU A 859 -31.62 2.68 4.77
N PHE A 860 -30.48 3.20 4.38
CA PHE A 860 -30.34 4.49 3.69
C PHE A 860 -30.02 4.21 2.23
N LEU A 861 -30.83 4.77 1.34
CA LEU A 861 -30.75 4.51 -0.09
C LEU A 861 -30.59 5.84 -0.82
N GLY A 862 -29.47 6.04 -1.48
CA GLY A 862 -29.13 7.26 -2.20
C GLY A 862 -29.17 7.08 -3.70
N GLY A 863 -29.80 7.98 -4.40
CA GLY A 863 -29.80 8.05 -5.86
C GLY A 863 -29.81 9.49 -6.36
N ASP A 864 -29.70 9.67 -7.67
CA ASP A 864 -29.64 11.00 -8.31
C ASP A 864 -30.87 11.88 -8.07
N GLN A 865 -32.04 11.28 -7.88
CA GLN A 865 -33.29 12.00 -7.73
C GLN A 865 -33.74 12.15 -6.28
N ASN A 866 -33.47 11.14 -5.47
CA ASN A 866 -33.94 11.10 -4.10
C ASN A 866 -33.05 10.26 -3.19
N PHE A 867 -33.12 10.61 -1.93
CA PHE A 867 -32.61 9.88 -0.79
C PHE A 867 -33.80 9.27 -0.04
N VAL A 868 -33.77 7.98 0.24
CA VAL A 868 -34.81 7.25 0.94
C VAL A 868 -34.27 6.65 2.23
N VAL A 869 -35.01 6.89 3.30
CA VAL A 869 -34.80 6.26 4.61
C VAL A 869 -35.87 5.18 4.76
N ALA A 870 -35.46 3.93 4.80
CA ALA A 870 -36.32 2.76 4.79
C ALA A 870 -36.14 1.92 6.05
N PRO A 871 -36.96 2.01 7.05
CA PRO A 871 -36.98 1.08 8.18
C PRO A 871 -37.15 -0.36 7.69
N ILE A 872 -36.33 -1.25 8.20
CA ILE A 872 -36.35 -2.67 7.84
C ILE A 872 -37.48 -3.35 8.61
N PRO A 873 -38.43 -4.00 7.95
CA PRO A 873 -39.49 -4.74 8.61
C PRO A 873 -38.92 -5.91 9.43
N ALA A 874 -39.63 -6.30 10.48
CA ALA A 874 -39.30 -7.51 11.21
C ALA A 874 -39.41 -8.75 10.27
N GLU A 875 -38.53 -9.73 10.46
CA GLU A 875 -38.49 -10.92 9.59
C GLU A 875 -39.85 -11.62 9.45
N GLY A 876 -40.67 -11.63 10.50
CA GLY A 876 -41.98 -12.27 10.49
C GLY A 876 -43.06 -11.56 9.61
N VAL A 877 -42.78 -10.35 9.09
CA VAL A 877 -43.67 -9.61 8.19
C VAL A 877 -43.10 -9.47 6.77
N LEU A 878 -41.97 -10.11 6.48
CA LEU A 878 -41.41 -10.15 5.13
C LEU A 878 -42.37 -10.87 4.17
N SER A 879 -42.47 -10.38 2.94
CA SER A 879 -43.23 -11.06 1.90
C SER A 879 -42.52 -12.38 1.55
N PRO A 880 -43.29 -13.50 1.47
CA PRO A 880 -42.68 -14.79 1.15
C PRO A 880 -42.21 -14.83 -0.30
N LEU A 881 -41.20 -15.66 -0.56
CA LEU A 881 -40.70 -15.92 -1.91
C LEU A 881 -41.74 -16.66 -2.76
N SER A 882 -42.62 -15.93 -3.44
CA SER A 882 -43.35 -16.46 -4.58
C SER A 882 -42.57 -16.15 -5.85
N ALA A 883 -42.46 -17.13 -6.76
CA ALA A 883 -41.99 -16.85 -8.10
C ALA A 883 -42.81 -15.67 -8.68
N PRO A 884 -42.20 -14.70 -9.40
CA PRO A 884 -42.97 -13.63 -10.00
C PRO A 884 -44.11 -14.22 -10.78
N GLY A 885 -45.35 -13.82 -10.41
CA GLY A 885 -46.55 -14.42 -10.96
C GLY A 885 -46.56 -14.30 -12.48
N GLY A 886 -46.73 -15.45 -13.16
CA GLY A 886 -46.89 -15.51 -14.59
C GLY A 886 -48.16 -14.77 -15.00
N GLY A 887 -48.09 -13.47 -15.18
CA GLY A 887 -49.02 -12.75 -16.02
C GLY A 887 -48.85 -13.28 -17.42
N SER A 888 -49.93 -13.87 -17.99
CA SER A 888 -49.94 -14.41 -19.35
C SER A 888 -49.61 -13.31 -20.35
N ALA A 889 -48.36 -13.13 -20.64
CA ALA A 889 -47.87 -12.38 -21.79
C ALA A 889 -47.68 -13.38 -22.92
N SER A 890 -48.49 -13.24 -23.98
CA SER A 890 -48.39 -14.00 -25.22
C SER A 890 -46.90 -14.10 -25.69
N ALA A 891 -46.44 -15.33 -25.81
CA ALA A 891 -45.13 -15.65 -26.31
C ALA A 891 -44.88 -14.99 -27.68
N ARG A 892 -44.02 -13.99 -27.75
CA ARG A 892 -43.23 -13.72 -28.94
C ARG A 892 -41.82 -14.29 -28.67
N SER A 893 -41.58 -15.44 -29.30
CA SER A 893 -40.27 -16.01 -29.37
C SER A 893 -39.37 -15.09 -30.18
N SER A 894 -38.52 -14.33 -29.55
CA SER A 894 -37.28 -13.87 -30.14
C SER A 894 -36.17 -14.41 -29.24
N SER A 895 -35.48 -15.39 -29.77
CA SER A 895 -34.24 -15.88 -29.19
C SER A 895 -33.19 -14.76 -29.23
N MET A 896 -33.15 -13.92 -28.22
CA MET A 896 -31.98 -13.09 -27.94
C MET A 896 -31.31 -13.71 -26.72
N GLY A 897 -30.24 -14.43 -26.99
CA GLY A 897 -29.23 -14.67 -25.99
C GLY A 897 -28.64 -13.32 -25.58
N ILE A 898 -29.18 -12.72 -24.54
CA ILE A 898 -28.56 -11.53 -23.93
C ILE A 898 -27.33 -12.04 -23.18
N SER A 899 -26.20 -12.01 -23.86
CA SER A 899 -24.94 -12.10 -23.14
C SER A 899 -24.85 -10.83 -22.28
N THR A 900 -24.55 -10.99 -21.02
CA THR A 900 -24.26 -9.91 -20.05
C THR A 900 -23.13 -8.97 -20.51
N GLN A 901 -22.52 -9.20 -21.66
CA GLN A 901 -21.50 -8.35 -22.28
C GLN A 901 -22.04 -7.11 -22.99
N ALA A 902 -23.33 -7.03 -23.29
CA ALA A 902 -23.90 -5.90 -24.04
C ALA A 902 -24.07 -4.62 -23.18
N TRP A 903 -23.96 -4.72 -21.87
CA TRP A 903 -24.22 -3.62 -20.94
C TRP A 903 -23.03 -2.70 -20.69
N TYR A 904 -21.81 -3.11 -21.06
CA TYR A 904 -20.56 -2.47 -20.68
C TYR A 904 -20.01 -1.45 -21.66
N LEU A 905 -20.48 -1.46 -22.88
CA LEU A 905 -19.89 -0.66 -23.93
C LEU A 905 -20.34 0.81 -23.93
N ASN A 906 -21.33 1.18 -23.13
CA ASN A 906 -21.83 2.56 -23.07
C ASN A 906 -21.31 3.38 -21.88
N LEU A 907 -20.65 2.77 -20.88
CA LEU A 907 -20.11 3.50 -19.73
C LEU A 907 -18.76 4.19 -19.98
N SER A 908 -18.10 3.95 -21.12
CA SER A 908 -16.79 4.56 -21.44
C SER A 908 -16.88 5.87 -22.23
N LYS A 909 -18.01 6.55 -22.24
CA LYS A 909 -18.21 7.81 -23.00
C LYS A 909 -18.53 9.03 -22.17
N GLN A 910 -18.11 9.08 -20.89
CA GLN A 910 -18.04 10.36 -20.18
C GLN A 910 -16.68 10.57 -19.54
#